data_7724c050411c9481ca336658c67aa08e
#
_entry.id   7724c050411c9481ca336658c67aa08e
#
_cell.length_a   1.000
_cell.length_b   1.000
_cell.length_c   1.000
_cell.angle_alpha   90.00
_cell.angle_beta   90.00
_cell.angle_gamma   90.00
#
_symmetry.space_group_name_H-M   'P 1'
#
loop_
_entity.id
_entity.type
_entity.pdbx_description
1 polymer ?
#
loop_
_entity_poly.entity_id
_entity_poly.type
_entity_poly.pdbx_seq_one_letter_code
_entity_poly.pdbx_strand_id
1 'polypeptide(L)'
;MKNLASFPNSPTAQRATIWCAAFVISVVVFCATSSTSAQQGQSLRIEGELEVIFEDSPGRGRLLHFVNLGGRRLQVRFAQEPPQTLRTGMRVAMSGLQVGETLEMNAGDSISVTSGSAEFASSSMGQHRVLVMMVNFQDKQTQPFTREQAQAVMFGTTNDYFREASYGQTSLSGDVYGWYTIPVSSTTCDTTAISNYAQQAAAAAGANLAAYDHFVYAFPQNACTWQGRGSVGGSPSQAWINEWFELGIVGHELGHNFGLYHSRSMDCGSSTIGTDCTASEYGDLFDLMGGANSAHFNVFQKERLGWVNSGINAPITTVATSGTYWLDSYANGSMNPKGLKILKSTDPVTGMKTWYYIERRGAIGFDSFVSGNQNILNGVIVRTGSESSGQLTYLLDMTPATPSWYDPALTVGQSFTDNDARVTIATLSADAAGALVSVTIAAEPCVRANPTVTVTPSQSSWMSSGGTATYTVSVRNNDGNSCGSSVFNGQATVPSGWASTVSASAIDPGSTATTSVQVTSPVGAVDGYHSITVRSNNSANTSFSGAAQATYALVSALSVSNTATQSTYPRNQTATVNATVKAAGAAVAGATVGFTLTKSNGTTVTSTTTTASNGVATFKYTFNKKKDPTGTYQVRAQASANGVSGVGTVNFTVK
;
A
#
# COMPACT_ATOMS: atom_id res chain seq x y z
N MET A 1 -3.94 -39.75 -48.91
CA MET A 1 -3.95 -39.39 -50.35
C MET A 1 -4.07 -37.89 -50.47
N LYS A 2 -2.99 -37.27 -50.90
CA LYS A 2 -2.84 -36.13 -51.82
C LYS A 2 -3.88 -34.98 -51.69
N ASN A 3 -3.57 -33.72 -51.57
CA ASN A 3 -2.47 -32.96 -52.15
C ASN A 3 -2.22 -31.66 -51.40
N LEU A 4 -0.96 -31.31 -51.33
CA LEU A 4 -0.39 -29.99 -51.04
C LEU A 4 -0.77 -28.96 -52.14
N ALA A 5 -0.93 -27.68 -51.74
CA ALA A 5 -0.60 -26.56 -52.62
C ALA A 5 -0.07 -25.37 -51.83
N SER A 6 1.07 -24.97 -52.18
CA SER A 6 2.07 -24.03 -51.74
C SER A 6 1.70 -22.56 -51.92
N PHE A 7 2.30 -21.73 -51.03
CA PHE A 7 2.43 -20.28 -51.15
C PHE A 7 3.30 -19.82 -52.31
N PRO A 8 3.20 -18.59 -52.77
CA PRO A 8 4.43 -17.86 -53.06
C PRO A 8 4.53 -16.44 -52.43
N ASN A 9 5.78 -16.10 -52.25
CA ASN A 9 6.46 -14.95 -51.68
C ASN A 9 6.07 -13.56 -52.22
N SER A 10 6.33 -12.60 -51.36
CA SER A 10 6.50 -11.15 -51.54
C SER A 10 7.61 -10.77 -52.56
N PRO A 11 7.57 -9.57 -53.12
CA PRO A 11 8.80 -8.79 -53.29
C PRO A 11 8.72 -7.31 -52.81
N THR A 12 9.73 -6.97 -52.08
CA THR A 12 10.57 -5.74 -51.99
C THR A 12 10.15 -4.42 -52.64
N ALA A 13 10.39 -3.38 -51.85
CA ALA A 13 10.34 -1.96 -52.16
C ALA A 13 11.28 -1.49 -53.28
N GLN A 14 10.83 -0.51 -54.05
CA GLN A 14 11.71 0.44 -54.71
C GLN A 14 11.13 1.88 -54.66
N ARG A 15 11.98 2.79 -54.22
CA ARG A 15 11.77 4.25 -54.28
C ARG A 15 11.83 4.74 -55.71
N ALA A 16 10.92 5.64 -56.06
CA ALA A 16 11.07 6.51 -57.20
C ALA A 16 10.67 7.94 -56.84
N THR A 17 11.64 8.82 -56.95
CA THR A 17 11.51 10.27 -56.83
C THR A 17 11.12 10.82 -58.22
N ILE A 18 10.03 11.54 -58.34
CA ILE A 18 9.73 12.33 -59.55
C ILE A 18 9.32 13.76 -59.13
N TRP A 19 10.07 14.72 -59.63
CA TRP A 19 9.76 16.14 -59.70
C TRP A 19 8.72 16.39 -60.76
N CYS A 20 7.71 17.18 -60.53
CA CYS A 20 7.10 18.00 -61.61
C CYS A 20 6.37 19.22 -61.05
N ALA A 21 6.47 20.23 -61.88
CA ALA A 21 6.23 21.64 -61.71
C ALA A 21 4.78 22.07 -61.46
N ALA A 22 4.68 23.30 -60.96
CA ALA A 22 3.47 24.07 -60.64
C ALA A 22 2.58 24.33 -61.88
N PHE A 23 1.27 24.20 -61.70
CA PHE A 23 0.26 24.95 -62.45
C PHE A 23 -0.80 25.46 -61.47
N VAL A 24 -0.91 26.80 -61.41
CA VAL A 24 -1.91 27.50 -60.61
C VAL A 24 -3.21 27.51 -61.40
N ILE A 25 -4.26 26.88 -60.86
CA ILE A 25 -5.65 27.13 -61.27
C ILE A 25 -6.43 27.43 -59.98
N SER A 26 -6.83 28.67 -59.82
CA SER A 26 -7.73 29.11 -58.72
C SER A 26 -9.14 28.59 -58.99
N VAL A 27 -9.54 27.55 -58.24
CA VAL A 27 -10.94 27.17 -58.12
C VAL A 27 -11.35 27.52 -56.66
N VAL A 28 -12.19 28.51 -56.54
CA VAL A 28 -12.85 28.89 -55.28
C VAL A 28 -13.89 27.80 -54.99
N VAL A 29 -13.53 26.81 -54.17
CA VAL A 29 -14.46 25.86 -53.60
C VAL A 29 -14.95 26.45 -52.28
N PHE A 30 -16.19 26.84 -52.19
CA PHE A 30 -16.88 27.08 -50.92
C PHE A 30 -16.93 25.76 -50.15
N CYS A 31 -15.97 25.55 -49.28
CA CYS A 31 -16.06 24.53 -48.25
C CYS A 31 -17.00 25.06 -47.17
N ALA A 32 -18.24 24.61 -47.18
CA ALA A 32 -19.09 24.68 -46.01
C ALA A 32 -18.43 23.80 -44.91
N THR A 33 -17.71 24.43 -44.03
CA THR A 33 -17.27 23.78 -42.77
C THR A 33 -18.50 23.52 -41.91
N SER A 34 -19.06 22.31 -42.00
CA SER A 34 -19.89 21.78 -40.94
C SER A 34 -19.01 21.66 -39.69
N SER A 35 -19.06 22.69 -38.86
CA SER A 35 -18.56 22.63 -37.49
C SER A 35 -19.40 21.63 -36.76
N THR A 36 -18.93 20.37 -36.67
CA THR A 36 -19.31 19.48 -35.60
C THR A 36 -18.82 20.16 -34.32
N SER A 37 -19.73 20.83 -33.62
CA SER A 37 -19.48 21.25 -32.25
C SER A 37 -19.18 19.99 -31.45
N ALA A 38 -17.91 19.76 -31.14
CA ALA A 38 -17.55 18.86 -30.09
C ALA A 38 -18.32 19.34 -28.85
N GLN A 39 -19.22 18.52 -28.36
CA GLN A 39 -20.00 18.78 -27.15
C GLN A 39 -18.96 18.89 -26.03
N GLN A 40 -18.59 20.11 -25.63
CA GLN A 40 -17.67 20.35 -24.53
C GLN A 40 -18.32 19.79 -23.27
N GLY A 41 -17.75 18.73 -22.71
CA GLY A 41 -18.20 18.14 -21.47
C GLY A 41 -18.10 19.16 -20.35
N GLN A 42 -19.05 19.15 -19.43
CA GLN A 42 -19.06 20.00 -18.25
C GLN A 42 -18.41 19.26 -17.09
N SER A 43 -17.39 19.83 -16.44
CA SER A 43 -16.87 19.31 -15.18
C SER A 43 -17.97 19.36 -14.12
N LEU A 44 -18.29 18.24 -13.54
CA LEU A 44 -19.41 18.06 -12.63
C LEU A 44 -18.95 17.33 -11.36
N ARG A 45 -19.48 17.78 -10.22
CA ARG A 45 -19.44 17.03 -8.97
C ARG A 45 -20.86 16.56 -8.68
N ILE A 46 -21.03 15.25 -8.52
CA ILE A 46 -22.31 14.60 -8.30
C ILE A 46 -22.27 13.76 -7.04
N GLU A 47 -23.45 13.58 -6.44
CA GLU A 47 -23.66 12.62 -5.36
C GLU A 47 -24.90 11.80 -5.69
N GLY A 48 -24.76 10.47 -5.60
CA GLY A 48 -25.83 9.56 -5.96
C GLY A 48 -25.59 8.15 -5.46
N GLU A 49 -26.55 7.29 -5.70
CA GLU A 49 -26.47 5.86 -5.41
C GLU A 49 -25.75 5.14 -6.55
N LEU A 50 -24.71 4.38 -6.20
CA LEU A 50 -23.92 3.60 -7.14
C LEU A 50 -24.65 2.30 -7.49
N GLU A 51 -24.59 1.92 -8.75
CA GLU A 51 -25.00 0.63 -9.28
C GLU A 51 -23.80 0.01 -10.02
N VAL A 52 -23.37 -1.15 -9.59
CA VAL A 52 -22.26 -1.92 -10.18
C VAL A 52 -22.84 -3.20 -10.75
N ILE A 53 -22.57 -3.48 -12.00
CA ILE A 53 -23.20 -4.58 -12.75
C ILE A 53 -22.14 -5.35 -13.54
N PHE A 54 -22.21 -6.68 -13.51
CA PHE A 54 -21.59 -7.54 -14.52
C PHE A 54 -22.54 -7.87 -15.65
N GLU A 55 -22.01 -7.96 -16.86
CA GLU A 55 -22.64 -8.54 -18.05
C GLU A 55 -21.79 -9.72 -18.52
N ASP A 56 -22.38 -10.92 -18.50
CA ASP A 56 -21.69 -12.19 -18.68
C ASP A 56 -21.98 -12.80 -20.04
N SER A 57 -21.08 -12.55 -20.97
CA SER A 57 -21.07 -13.15 -22.31
C SER A 57 -20.11 -14.35 -22.34
N PRO A 58 -20.29 -15.34 -23.22
CA PRO A 58 -19.38 -16.47 -23.31
C PRO A 58 -17.91 -16.03 -23.43
N GLY A 59 -17.09 -16.37 -22.44
CA GLY A 59 -15.67 -16.07 -22.36
C GLY A 59 -15.30 -14.59 -22.15
N ARG A 60 -16.28 -13.71 -21.89
CA ARG A 60 -16.02 -12.27 -21.68
C ARG A 60 -17.01 -11.65 -20.70
N GLY A 61 -16.51 -11.17 -19.57
CA GLY A 61 -17.26 -10.34 -18.62
C GLY A 61 -17.05 -8.85 -18.88
N ARG A 62 -18.05 -8.04 -18.56
CA ARG A 62 -17.97 -6.58 -18.61
C ARG A 62 -18.53 -5.96 -17.35
N LEU A 63 -17.66 -5.34 -16.54
CA LEU A 63 -18.04 -4.61 -15.34
C LEU A 63 -18.47 -3.19 -15.69
N LEU A 64 -19.68 -2.81 -15.31
CA LEU A 64 -20.28 -1.51 -15.57
C LEU A 64 -20.58 -0.79 -14.25
N HIS A 65 -20.38 0.51 -14.25
CA HIS A 65 -20.73 1.37 -13.13
C HIS A 65 -21.73 2.44 -13.58
N PHE A 66 -22.74 2.68 -12.77
CA PHE A 66 -23.72 3.73 -12.97
C PHE A 66 -23.93 4.48 -11.67
N VAL A 67 -24.32 5.76 -11.78
CA VAL A 67 -24.75 6.56 -10.62
C VAL A 67 -26.17 7.05 -10.85
N ASN A 68 -27.04 6.82 -9.89
CA ASN A 68 -28.45 7.20 -9.91
C ASN A 68 -28.64 8.54 -9.17
N LEU A 69 -29.17 9.54 -9.86
CA LEU A 69 -29.30 10.94 -9.40
C LEU A 69 -30.79 11.34 -9.28
N GLY A 70 -31.59 10.56 -8.54
CA GLY A 70 -32.99 10.91 -8.31
C GLY A 70 -33.87 10.90 -9.57
N GLY A 71 -33.76 9.85 -10.38
CA GLY A 71 -34.52 9.65 -11.62
C GLY A 71 -33.69 9.79 -12.90
N ARG A 72 -32.45 10.19 -12.80
CA ARG A 72 -31.47 10.18 -13.89
C ARG A 72 -30.36 9.19 -13.58
N ARG A 73 -29.97 8.37 -14.57
CA ARG A 73 -28.91 7.38 -14.48
C ARG A 73 -27.77 7.76 -15.41
N LEU A 74 -26.56 7.94 -14.87
CA LEU A 74 -25.35 8.20 -15.64
C LEU A 74 -24.44 6.97 -15.61
N GLN A 75 -23.90 6.57 -16.75
CA GLN A 75 -22.82 5.60 -16.80
C GLN A 75 -21.54 6.26 -16.31
N VAL A 76 -20.79 5.60 -15.43
CA VAL A 76 -19.47 6.06 -14.98
C VAL A 76 -18.39 5.29 -15.74
N ARG A 77 -17.49 5.99 -16.40
CA ARG A 77 -16.30 5.43 -17.06
C ARG A 77 -15.06 5.90 -16.35
N PHE A 78 -14.27 4.96 -15.91
CA PHE A 78 -12.99 5.21 -15.26
C PHE A 78 -11.86 5.13 -16.29
N ALA A 79 -10.97 6.12 -16.34
CA ALA A 79 -9.76 6.09 -17.15
C ALA A 79 -8.69 5.13 -16.59
N GLN A 80 -8.81 4.77 -15.31
CA GLN A 80 -8.00 3.78 -14.61
C GLN A 80 -8.91 2.70 -14.02
N GLU A 81 -8.31 1.64 -13.48
CA GLU A 81 -9.10 0.61 -12.80
C GLU A 81 -9.91 1.23 -11.64
N PRO A 82 -11.25 0.98 -11.59
CA PRO A 82 -12.10 1.54 -10.55
C PRO A 82 -11.75 0.96 -9.17
N PRO A 83 -12.00 1.71 -8.07
CA PRO A 83 -11.85 1.16 -6.73
C PRO A 83 -12.65 -0.12 -6.56
N GLN A 84 -11.99 -1.20 -6.20
CA GLN A 84 -12.55 -2.55 -6.14
C GLN A 84 -13.47 -2.80 -4.93
N THR A 85 -13.64 -1.77 -4.10
CA THR A 85 -14.57 -1.77 -2.96
C THR A 85 -15.97 -1.27 -3.32
N LEU A 86 -16.15 -0.76 -4.53
CA LEU A 86 -17.42 -0.22 -4.99
C LEU A 86 -18.48 -1.31 -5.15
N ARG A 87 -19.70 -1.05 -4.68
CA ARG A 87 -20.85 -1.98 -4.72
C ARG A 87 -22.14 -1.23 -5.03
N THR A 88 -23.09 -1.95 -5.57
CA THR A 88 -24.46 -1.46 -5.73
C THR A 88 -25.07 -1.11 -4.38
N GLY A 89 -25.76 0.02 -4.31
CA GLY A 89 -26.39 0.55 -3.10
C GLY A 89 -25.50 1.48 -2.27
N MET A 90 -24.21 1.59 -2.58
CA MET A 90 -23.34 2.60 -1.95
C MET A 90 -23.72 4.01 -2.42
N ARG A 91 -23.75 4.96 -1.51
CA ARG A 91 -23.84 6.37 -1.87
C ARG A 91 -22.45 6.94 -2.07
N VAL A 92 -22.21 7.55 -3.22
CA VAL A 92 -20.90 8.04 -3.62
C VAL A 92 -20.97 9.51 -4.03
N ALA A 93 -19.90 10.27 -3.71
CA ALA A 93 -19.64 11.57 -4.29
C ALA A 93 -18.49 11.44 -5.29
N MET A 94 -18.71 11.91 -6.51
CA MET A 94 -17.78 11.77 -7.64
C MET A 94 -17.55 13.11 -8.32
N SER A 95 -16.35 13.31 -8.87
CA SER A 95 -16.07 14.38 -9.86
C SER A 95 -15.71 13.74 -11.19
N GLY A 96 -16.02 14.43 -12.29
CA GLY A 96 -15.73 13.96 -13.64
C GLY A 96 -16.27 14.87 -14.71
N LEU A 97 -15.99 14.54 -15.96
CA LEU A 97 -16.49 15.24 -17.14
C LEU A 97 -17.75 14.58 -17.64
N GLN A 98 -18.89 15.29 -17.62
CA GLN A 98 -20.13 14.74 -18.18
C GLN A 98 -20.16 14.93 -19.68
N VAL A 99 -20.32 13.83 -20.43
CA VAL A 99 -20.54 13.79 -21.88
C VAL A 99 -21.82 12.97 -22.14
N GLY A 100 -22.90 13.65 -22.47
CA GLY A 100 -24.21 13.01 -22.60
C GLY A 100 -24.69 12.38 -21.29
N GLU A 101 -24.94 11.08 -21.31
CA GLU A 101 -25.33 10.26 -20.13
C GLU A 101 -24.15 9.50 -19.51
N THR A 102 -22.93 9.91 -19.82
CA THR A 102 -21.70 9.32 -19.26
C THR A 102 -20.98 10.35 -18.41
N LEU A 103 -20.52 9.95 -17.22
CA LEU A 103 -19.54 10.64 -16.41
C LEU A 103 -18.17 9.99 -16.67
N GLU A 104 -17.28 10.70 -17.32
CA GLU A 104 -15.91 10.26 -17.56
C GLU A 104 -15.00 10.75 -16.43
N MET A 105 -14.38 9.82 -15.71
CA MET A 105 -13.44 10.09 -14.63
C MET A 105 -12.01 9.92 -15.14
N ASN A 106 -11.28 11.01 -15.22
CA ASN A 106 -9.88 11.06 -15.64
C ASN A 106 -8.92 10.95 -14.45
N ALA A 107 -7.62 10.85 -14.74
CA ALA A 107 -6.60 10.88 -13.70
C ALA A 107 -6.65 12.24 -12.95
N GLY A 108 -6.91 12.18 -11.65
CA GLY A 108 -7.09 13.36 -10.78
C GLY A 108 -8.53 13.63 -10.37
N ASP A 109 -9.51 12.99 -11.01
CA ASP A 109 -10.90 13.01 -10.53
C ASP A 109 -11.04 12.13 -9.27
N SER A 110 -12.02 12.45 -8.44
CA SER A 110 -12.19 11.81 -7.14
C SER A 110 -13.50 11.04 -7.06
N ILE A 111 -13.45 9.90 -6.36
CA ILE A 111 -14.63 9.18 -5.88
C ILE A 111 -14.47 8.94 -4.39
N SER A 112 -15.52 9.18 -3.63
CA SER A 112 -15.58 8.89 -2.20
C SER A 112 -16.93 8.27 -1.85
N VAL A 113 -16.91 7.23 -1.02
CA VAL A 113 -18.13 6.62 -0.46
C VAL A 113 -18.60 7.51 0.69
N THR A 114 -19.83 8.02 0.58
CA THR A 114 -20.44 8.92 1.58
C THR A 114 -21.34 8.16 2.56
N SER A 115 -21.92 7.03 2.14
CA SER A 115 -22.62 6.07 2.99
C SER A 115 -22.75 4.70 2.31
N GLY A 116 -23.07 3.68 3.13
CA GLY A 116 -23.11 2.27 2.71
C GLY A 116 -21.86 1.52 3.17
N SER A 117 -22.05 0.30 3.70
CA SER A 117 -20.94 -0.53 4.18
C SER A 117 -20.40 -1.43 3.09
N ALA A 118 -19.08 -1.68 3.13
CA ALA A 118 -18.44 -2.70 2.31
C ALA A 118 -18.54 -4.12 2.92
N GLU A 119 -19.27 -4.29 4.03
CA GLU A 119 -19.38 -5.55 4.75
C GLU A 119 -20.26 -6.57 4.03
N PHE A 120 -19.66 -7.66 3.56
CA PHE A 120 -20.32 -8.75 2.86
C PHE A 120 -20.96 -9.80 3.80
N ALA A 121 -20.28 -10.08 4.90
CA ALA A 121 -20.56 -11.25 5.73
C ALA A 121 -21.98 -11.24 6.35
N SER A 122 -22.55 -10.07 6.62
CA SER A 122 -23.89 -9.98 7.22
C SER A 122 -25.02 -10.07 6.19
N SER A 123 -24.75 -9.73 4.93
CA SER A 123 -25.75 -9.73 3.85
C SER A 123 -25.84 -11.04 3.09
N SER A 124 -24.92 -11.99 3.31
CA SER A 124 -24.88 -13.30 2.62
C SER A 124 -25.38 -14.46 3.47
N MET A 125 -25.69 -14.22 4.74
CA MET A 125 -26.14 -15.24 5.69
C MET A 125 -27.64 -15.25 5.86
N GLY A 126 -28.21 -16.40 6.21
CA GLY A 126 -29.61 -16.57 6.51
C GLY A 126 -30.48 -16.98 5.30
N GLN A 127 -31.77 -16.78 5.45
CA GLN A 127 -32.73 -17.04 4.39
C GLN A 127 -32.94 -15.79 3.57
N HIS A 128 -32.75 -15.90 2.25
CA HIS A 128 -32.97 -14.83 1.28
C HIS A 128 -34.25 -15.07 0.50
N ARG A 129 -35.02 -14.03 0.31
CA ARG A 129 -36.24 -14.07 -0.49
C ARG A 129 -35.96 -13.58 -1.91
N VAL A 130 -36.25 -14.45 -2.88
CA VAL A 130 -36.06 -14.21 -4.31
C VAL A 130 -37.40 -14.09 -5.00
N LEU A 131 -37.58 -13.04 -5.78
CA LEU A 131 -38.71 -12.90 -6.71
C LEU A 131 -38.25 -13.18 -8.13
N VAL A 132 -38.70 -14.30 -8.71
CA VAL A 132 -38.49 -14.60 -10.13
C VAL A 132 -39.64 -14.02 -10.93
N MET A 133 -39.35 -13.17 -11.90
CA MET A 133 -40.32 -12.56 -12.80
C MET A 133 -40.05 -13.01 -14.23
N MET A 134 -40.92 -13.84 -14.76
CA MET A 134 -40.82 -14.35 -16.12
C MET A 134 -41.58 -13.44 -17.05
N VAL A 135 -40.90 -12.87 -18.03
CA VAL A 135 -41.51 -11.97 -19.03
C VAL A 135 -41.14 -12.37 -20.44
N ASN A 136 -41.97 -12.05 -21.39
CA ASN A 136 -41.68 -12.14 -22.81
C ASN A 136 -42.01 -10.80 -23.50
N PHE A 137 -41.63 -10.68 -24.76
CA PHE A 137 -41.68 -9.41 -25.48
C PHE A 137 -42.91 -9.29 -26.36
N GLN A 138 -43.35 -8.06 -26.63
CA GLN A 138 -44.52 -7.80 -27.50
C GLN A 138 -44.40 -8.44 -28.89
N ASP A 139 -43.16 -8.56 -29.39
CA ASP A 139 -42.81 -9.12 -30.70
C ASP A 139 -42.25 -10.55 -30.64
N LYS A 140 -41.98 -11.10 -29.42
CA LYS A 140 -41.52 -12.46 -29.18
C LYS A 140 -42.13 -13.03 -27.90
N GLN A 141 -43.22 -13.74 -28.03
CA GLN A 141 -44.01 -14.29 -26.90
C GLN A 141 -43.65 -15.73 -26.55
N THR A 142 -42.42 -16.19 -26.91
CA THR A 142 -41.93 -17.52 -26.54
C THR A 142 -41.77 -17.65 -25.04
N GLN A 143 -41.95 -18.87 -24.54
CA GLN A 143 -41.76 -19.24 -23.13
C GLN A 143 -40.78 -20.43 -23.11
N PRO A 144 -39.49 -20.21 -22.98
CA PRO A 144 -38.48 -21.28 -23.12
C PRO A 144 -38.55 -22.35 -22.02
N PHE A 145 -39.20 -22.04 -20.90
CA PHE A 145 -39.44 -22.96 -19.77
C PHE A 145 -40.74 -22.64 -19.06
N THR A 146 -41.27 -23.59 -18.30
CA THR A 146 -42.49 -23.39 -17.51
C THR A 146 -42.22 -22.73 -16.17
N ARG A 147 -43.25 -22.27 -15.49
CA ARG A 147 -43.17 -21.72 -14.14
C ARG A 147 -42.64 -22.77 -13.14
N GLU A 148 -43.10 -24.00 -13.27
CA GLU A 148 -42.68 -25.14 -12.44
C GLU A 148 -41.19 -25.47 -12.64
N GLN A 149 -40.71 -25.38 -13.89
CA GLN A 149 -39.27 -25.53 -14.18
C GLN A 149 -38.48 -24.42 -13.55
N ALA A 150 -38.88 -23.15 -13.68
CA ALA A 150 -38.21 -22.03 -13.04
C ALA A 150 -38.19 -22.19 -11.50
N GLN A 151 -39.31 -22.62 -10.91
CA GLN A 151 -39.41 -22.88 -9.48
C GLN A 151 -38.47 -24.02 -9.03
N ALA A 152 -38.40 -25.11 -9.80
CA ALA A 152 -37.50 -26.24 -9.51
C ALA A 152 -36.02 -25.85 -9.62
N VAL A 153 -35.66 -25.02 -10.59
CA VAL A 153 -34.27 -24.50 -10.71
C VAL A 153 -33.95 -23.55 -9.56
N MET A 154 -34.77 -22.53 -9.31
CA MET A 154 -34.46 -21.48 -8.33
C MET A 154 -34.51 -22.02 -6.89
N PHE A 155 -35.63 -22.63 -6.49
CA PHE A 155 -35.89 -23.03 -5.09
C PHE A 155 -35.63 -24.52 -4.81
N GLY A 156 -35.28 -25.30 -5.85
CA GLY A 156 -34.68 -26.62 -5.76
C GLY A 156 -33.19 -26.54 -5.96
N THR A 157 -32.71 -26.74 -7.19
CA THR A 157 -31.29 -26.92 -7.51
C THR A 157 -30.40 -25.75 -7.04
N THR A 158 -30.78 -24.50 -7.27
CA THR A 158 -29.98 -23.33 -6.89
C THR A 158 -29.99 -23.13 -5.37
N ASN A 159 -31.14 -23.30 -4.71
CA ASN A 159 -31.21 -23.27 -3.25
C ASN A 159 -30.32 -24.39 -2.62
N ASP A 160 -30.41 -25.61 -3.15
CA ASP A 160 -29.59 -26.72 -2.64
C ASP A 160 -28.11 -26.46 -2.83
N TYR A 161 -27.70 -25.86 -3.96
CA TYR A 161 -26.35 -25.39 -4.21
C TYR A 161 -25.88 -24.38 -3.13
N PHE A 162 -26.68 -23.30 -2.89
CA PHE A 162 -26.33 -22.29 -1.90
C PHE A 162 -26.26 -22.88 -0.48
N ARG A 163 -27.18 -23.78 -0.14
CA ARG A 163 -27.16 -24.50 1.15
C ARG A 163 -25.93 -25.37 1.31
N GLU A 164 -25.58 -26.15 0.29
CA GLU A 164 -24.37 -27.00 0.34
C GLU A 164 -23.10 -26.15 0.37
N ALA A 165 -22.99 -25.17 -0.55
CA ALA A 165 -21.79 -24.34 -0.66
C ALA A 165 -21.55 -23.47 0.58
N SER A 166 -22.61 -23.05 1.28
CA SER A 166 -22.53 -22.27 2.52
C SER A 166 -22.48 -23.09 3.80
N TYR A 167 -22.47 -24.42 3.72
CA TYR A 167 -22.58 -25.31 4.88
C TYR A 167 -23.86 -25.07 5.69
N GLY A 168 -24.96 -24.80 5.01
CA GLY A 168 -26.28 -24.55 5.59
C GLY A 168 -26.53 -23.13 6.10
N GLN A 169 -25.57 -22.21 5.90
CA GLN A 169 -25.67 -20.84 6.43
C GLN A 169 -26.52 -19.90 5.55
N THR A 170 -26.70 -20.24 4.27
CA THR A 170 -27.47 -19.46 3.29
C THR A 170 -28.53 -20.36 2.64
N SER A 171 -29.72 -19.83 2.48
CA SER A 171 -30.81 -20.51 1.77
C SER A 171 -31.66 -19.53 0.97
N LEU A 172 -32.27 -20.03 -0.09
CA LEU A 172 -33.17 -19.25 -0.98
C LEU A 172 -34.59 -19.73 -0.85
N SER A 173 -35.53 -18.78 -0.78
CA SER A 173 -36.97 -19.03 -0.82
C SER A 173 -37.66 -17.91 -1.59
N GLY A 174 -38.88 -18.07 -1.96
CA GLY A 174 -39.63 -16.99 -2.61
C GLY A 174 -40.64 -17.48 -3.61
N ASP A 175 -40.91 -16.69 -4.63
CA ASP A 175 -42.01 -16.88 -5.53
C ASP A 175 -41.64 -16.68 -7.00
N VAL A 176 -42.37 -17.36 -7.90
CA VAL A 176 -42.22 -17.21 -9.36
C VAL A 176 -43.49 -16.61 -9.90
N TYR A 177 -43.42 -15.50 -10.62
CA TYR A 177 -44.52 -14.83 -11.29
C TYR A 177 -44.32 -14.79 -12.81
N GLY A 178 -45.38 -14.75 -13.55
CA GLY A 178 -45.37 -14.65 -15.03
C GLY A 178 -45.80 -16.00 -15.65
N TRP A 179 -45.77 -16.18 -16.95
CA TRP A 179 -45.17 -15.27 -17.97
C TRP A 179 -46.07 -14.06 -18.23
N TYR A 180 -45.46 -12.87 -18.30
CA TYR A 180 -46.13 -11.64 -18.68
C TYR A 180 -45.53 -11.10 -19.98
N THR A 181 -46.41 -10.73 -20.96
CA THR A 181 -45.94 -10.02 -22.14
C THR A 181 -45.77 -8.54 -21.81
N ILE A 182 -44.56 -8.05 -21.90
CA ILE A 182 -44.23 -6.65 -21.63
C ILE A 182 -44.12 -5.82 -22.92
N PRO A 183 -44.44 -4.50 -22.91
CA PRO A 183 -44.39 -3.64 -24.10
C PRO A 183 -42.94 -3.21 -24.45
N VAL A 184 -42.03 -4.17 -24.53
CA VAL A 184 -40.63 -4.02 -24.92
C VAL A 184 -40.37 -4.87 -26.15
N SER A 185 -39.58 -4.41 -27.10
CA SER A 185 -39.16 -5.19 -28.26
C SER A 185 -37.99 -6.11 -27.93
N SER A 186 -38.04 -7.35 -28.43
CA SER A 186 -36.94 -8.30 -28.34
C SER A 186 -35.70 -7.87 -29.17
N THR A 187 -35.86 -6.92 -30.08
CA THR A 187 -34.78 -6.39 -30.93
C THR A 187 -33.93 -5.30 -30.23
N THR A 188 -34.24 -4.97 -28.98
CA THR A 188 -33.48 -4.03 -28.14
C THR A 188 -33.00 -4.70 -26.86
N CYS A 189 -31.87 -4.24 -26.34
CA CYS A 189 -31.35 -4.67 -25.04
C CYS A 189 -31.58 -3.55 -24.01
N ASP A 190 -32.82 -3.40 -23.55
CA ASP A 190 -33.23 -2.40 -22.56
C ASP A 190 -33.60 -3.07 -21.23
N THR A 191 -32.58 -3.35 -20.43
CA THR A 191 -32.76 -4.00 -19.12
C THR A 191 -33.52 -3.14 -18.12
N THR A 192 -33.48 -1.81 -18.26
CA THR A 192 -34.26 -0.89 -17.40
C THR A 192 -35.74 -1.00 -17.69
N ALA A 193 -36.11 -1.01 -18.96
CA ALA A 193 -37.52 -1.23 -19.34
C ALA A 193 -38.00 -2.63 -18.95
N ILE A 194 -37.16 -3.67 -19.18
CA ILE A 194 -37.51 -5.05 -18.80
C ILE A 194 -37.78 -5.13 -17.30
N SER A 195 -36.91 -4.63 -16.43
CA SER A 195 -37.11 -4.69 -14.99
C SER A 195 -38.34 -3.88 -14.53
N ASN A 196 -38.52 -2.67 -15.05
CA ASN A 196 -39.67 -1.82 -14.67
C ASN A 196 -41.00 -2.46 -15.00
N TYR A 197 -41.17 -2.97 -16.23
CA TYR A 197 -42.41 -3.61 -16.65
C TYR A 197 -42.63 -4.98 -15.97
N ALA A 198 -41.57 -5.75 -15.72
CA ALA A 198 -41.66 -7.00 -14.97
C ALA A 198 -42.12 -6.77 -13.53
N GLN A 199 -41.58 -5.79 -12.84
CA GLN A 199 -41.99 -5.41 -11.49
C GLN A 199 -43.44 -4.90 -11.46
N GLN A 200 -43.80 -4.05 -12.40
CA GLN A 200 -45.19 -3.57 -12.52
C GLN A 200 -46.17 -4.73 -12.72
N ALA A 201 -45.88 -5.67 -13.62
CA ALA A 201 -46.71 -6.82 -13.89
C ALA A 201 -46.81 -7.76 -12.67
N ALA A 202 -45.73 -8.03 -11.99
CA ALA A 202 -45.72 -8.84 -10.78
C ALA A 202 -46.51 -8.17 -9.65
N ALA A 203 -46.31 -6.86 -9.43
CA ALA A 203 -47.08 -6.11 -8.44
C ALA A 203 -48.58 -6.09 -8.75
N ALA A 204 -48.97 -5.91 -10.02
CA ALA A 204 -50.35 -6.00 -10.46
C ALA A 204 -50.99 -7.40 -10.25
N ALA A 205 -50.17 -8.45 -10.28
CA ALA A 205 -50.54 -9.81 -9.95
C ALA A 205 -50.51 -10.13 -8.44
N GLY A 206 -50.25 -9.14 -7.59
CA GLY A 206 -50.28 -9.26 -6.12
C GLY A 206 -48.95 -9.50 -5.44
N ALA A 207 -47.83 -9.43 -6.14
CA ALA A 207 -46.50 -9.53 -5.50
C ALA A 207 -46.21 -8.30 -4.64
N ASN A 208 -45.85 -8.52 -3.36
CA ASN A 208 -45.32 -7.49 -2.50
C ASN A 208 -43.82 -7.36 -2.72
N LEU A 209 -43.37 -6.45 -3.59
CA LEU A 209 -41.98 -6.28 -3.99
C LEU A 209 -41.05 -6.00 -2.79
N ALA A 210 -41.53 -5.30 -1.77
CA ALA A 210 -40.75 -4.98 -0.58
C ALA A 210 -40.43 -6.19 0.31
N ALA A 211 -40.99 -7.36 0.02
CA ALA A 211 -40.73 -8.58 0.78
C ALA A 211 -39.58 -9.43 0.23
N TYR A 212 -38.87 -8.97 -0.80
CA TYR A 212 -37.83 -9.74 -1.47
C TYR A 212 -36.49 -9.02 -1.44
N ASP A 213 -35.45 -9.81 -1.25
CA ASP A 213 -34.02 -9.35 -1.20
C ASP A 213 -33.40 -9.33 -2.59
N HIS A 214 -33.86 -10.19 -3.50
CA HIS A 214 -33.33 -10.38 -4.84
C HIS A 214 -34.46 -10.42 -5.89
N PHE A 215 -34.27 -9.73 -7.00
CA PHE A 215 -35.11 -9.75 -8.17
C PHE A 215 -34.41 -10.47 -9.32
N VAL A 216 -35.06 -11.48 -9.89
CA VAL A 216 -34.58 -12.23 -11.05
C VAL A 216 -35.56 -12.08 -12.20
N TYR A 217 -35.10 -11.45 -13.28
CA TYR A 217 -35.86 -11.25 -14.50
C TYR A 217 -35.47 -12.31 -15.52
N ALA A 218 -36.37 -13.18 -15.89
CA ALA A 218 -36.10 -14.27 -16.82
C ALA A 218 -36.91 -14.06 -18.11
N PHE A 219 -36.28 -14.13 -19.27
CA PHE A 219 -36.91 -13.83 -20.56
C PHE A 219 -36.29 -14.64 -21.70
N PRO A 220 -37.01 -14.84 -22.81
CA PRO A 220 -36.47 -15.51 -23.99
C PRO A 220 -35.41 -14.66 -24.63
N GLN A 221 -34.44 -15.29 -25.30
CA GLN A 221 -33.36 -14.62 -25.99
C GLN A 221 -33.79 -13.36 -26.72
N ASN A 222 -33.13 -12.26 -26.48
CA ASN A 222 -33.37 -10.97 -27.12
C ASN A 222 -32.07 -10.43 -27.75
N ALA A 223 -31.99 -9.12 -28.05
CA ALA A 223 -30.82 -8.47 -28.64
C ALA A 223 -29.67 -8.29 -27.65
N CYS A 224 -29.81 -8.62 -26.36
CA CYS A 224 -28.70 -8.64 -25.43
C CYS A 224 -27.70 -9.75 -25.81
N THR A 225 -26.40 -9.42 -25.79
CA THR A 225 -25.34 -10.34 -26.23
C THR A 225 -24.79 -11.20 -25.09
N TRP A 226 -25.26 -10.99 -23.87
CA TRP A 226 -24.87 -11.73 -22.68
C TRP A 226 -25.91 -12.81 -22.33
N GLN A 227 -25.50 -13.83 -21.60
CA GLN A 227 -26.37 -14.91 -21.10
C GLN A 227 -26.99 -14.57 -19.75
N GLY A 228 -26.21 -13.90 -18.91
CA GLY A 228 -26.60 -13.40 -17.61
C GLY A 228 -26.09 -11.98 -17.38
N ARG A 229 -26.71 -11.32 -16.42
CA ARG A 229 -26.31 -9.99 -15.96
C ARG A 229 -26.72 -9.84 -14.51
N GLY A 230 -25.77 -9.49 -13.61
CA GLY A 230 -26.05 -9.35 -12.19
C GLY A 230 -25.53 -8.04 -11.61
N SER A 231 -26.30 -7.45 -10.68
CA SER A 231 -25.76 -6.39 -9.82
C SER A 231 -24.76 -6.98 -8.82
N VAL A 232 -23.63 -6.30 -8.62
CA VAL A 232 -22.66 -6.69 -7.59
C VAL A 232 -23.11 -6.12 -6.26
N GLY A 233 -23.77 -6.98 -5.46
CA GLY A 233 -24.50 -6.55 -4.26
C GLY A 233 -25.79 -5.82 -4.58
N GLY A 234 -26.29 -5.04 -3.60
CA GLY A 234 -27.55 -4.30 -3.68
C GLY A 234 -28.63 -4.88 -2.77
N SER A 235 -29.64 -4.06 -2.41
CA SER A 235 -30.83 -4.51 -1.65
C SER A 235 -32.05 -3.68 -2.08
N PRO A 236 -32.98 -4.27 -2.85
CA PRO A 236 -32.86 -5.57 -3.49
C PRO A 236 -31.78 -5.59 -4.58
N SER A 237 -31.09 -6.72 -4.72
CA SER A 237 -30.20 -6.96 -5.84
C SER A 237 -30.97 -7.38 -7.09
N GLN A 238 -30.34 -7.36 -8.26
CA GLN A 238 -30.99 -7.65 -9.52
C GLN A 238 -30.16 -8.61 -10.38
N ALA A 239 -30.83 -9.58 -11.00
CA ALA A 239 -30.26 -10.49 -11.99
C ALA A 239 -31.17 -10.61 -13.22
N TRP A 240 -30.59 -10.58 -14.40
CA TRP A 240 -31.29 -10.75 -15.68
C TRP A 240 -30.76 -12.01 -16.37
N ILE A 241 -31.67 -12.94 -16.71
CA ILE A 241 -31.36 -14.24 -17.29
C ILE A 241 -31.93 -14.28 -18.70
N ASN A 242 -31.04 -14.35 -19.68
CA ASN A 242 -31.37 -14.30 -21.10
C ASN A 242 -31.39 -15.72 -21.66
N GLU A 243 -32.57 -16.31 -21.81
CA GLU A 243 -32.88 -17.64 -22.36
C GLU A 243 -32.69 -18.79 -21.35
N TRP A 244 -31.48 -19.03 -20.86
CA TRP A 244 -31.07 -20.26 -20.15
C TRP A 244 -31.27 -20.15 -18.63
N PHE A 245 -32.38 -20.69 -18.14
CA PHE A 245 -32.67 -20.65 -16.70
C PHE A 245 -32.19 -21.94 -16.02
N GLU A 246 -30.90 -21.99 -15.72
CA GLU A 246 -30.22 -23.13 -15.13
C GLU A 246 -29.19 -22.69 -14.05
N LEU A 247 -28.75 -23.60 -13.18
CA LEU A 247 -27.86 -23.30 -12.07
C LEU A 247 -26.59 -22.53 -12.52
N GLY A 248 -25.98 -22.97 -13.64
CA GLY A 248 -24.73 -22.37 -14.15
C GLY A 248 -24.85 -20.87 -14.42
N ILE A 249 -26.05 -20.40 -14.80
CA ILE A 249 -26.30 -18.97 -15.03
C ILE A 249 -26.98 -18.33 -13.83
N VAL A 250 -28.09 -18.89 -13.36
CA VAL A 250 -28.86 -18.32 -12.24
C VAL A 250 -28.03 -18.23 -10.96
N GLY A 251 -27.29 -19.30 -10.63
CA GLY A 251 -26.41 -19.33 -9.45
C GLY A 251 -25.21 -18.40 -9.59
N HIS A 252 -24.67 -18.21 -10.81
CA HIS A 252 -23.60 -17.27 -11.13
C HIS A 252 -24.06 -15.82 -10.89
N GLU A 253 -25.21 -15.43 -11.48
CA GLU A 253 -25.74 -14.07 -11.30
C GLU A 253 -26.11 -13.77 -9.84
N LEU A 254 -26.63 -14.76 -9.11
CA LEU A 254 -26.84 -14.64 -7.67
C LEU A 254 -25.50 -14.53 -6.91
N GLY A 255 -24.44 -15.17 -7.38
CA GLY A 255 -23.08 -14.94 -6.86
C GLY A 255 -22.68 -13.46 -6.93
N HIS A 256 -22.94 -12.79 -8.07
CA HIS A 256 -22.77 -11.34 -8.18
C HIS A 256 -23.69 -10.59 -7.21
N ASN A 257 -24.94 -11.00 -7.08
CA ASN A 257 -25.88 -10.40 -6.13
C ASN A 257 -25.40 -10.49 -4.67
N PHE A 258 -24.68 -11.54 -4.31
CA PHE A 258 -23.99 -11.66 -3.02
C PHE A 258 -22.65 -10.90 -2.96
N GLY A 259 -22.24 -10.21 -4.02
CA GLY A 259 -21.07 -9.36 -4.07
C GLY A 259 -19.80 -10.04 -4.60
N LEU A 260 -19.90 -11.23 -5.17
CA LEU A 260 -18.76 -11.92 -5.78
C LEU A 260 -18.42 -11.35 -7.16
N TYR A 261 -17.19 -11.54 -7.55
CA TYR A 261 -16.61 -11.27 -8.86
C TYR A 261 -16.16 -12.57 -9.50
N HIS A 262 -15.73 -12.52 -10.77
CA HIS A 262 -15.28 -13.71 -11.48
C HIS A 262 -14.06 -14.36 -10.85
N SER A 263 -14.01 -15.68 -10.96
CA SER A 263 -12.88 -16.51 -10.58
C SER A 263 -12.05 -16.83 -11.81
N ARG A 264 -10.83 -16.29 -11.82
CA ARG A 264 -9.90 -16.27 -12.95
C ARG A 264 -8.89 -17.40 -12.87
N SER A 265 -8.16 -17.64 -13.95
CA SER A 265 -6.89 -18.38 -13.93
C SER A 265 -5.73 -17.48 -14.30
N MET A 266 -4.51 -17.89 -13.90
CA MET A 266 -3.26 -17.20 -14.22
C MET A 266 -2.36 -18.14 -14.99
N ASP A 267 -2.16 -17.88 -16.29
CA ASP A 267 -1.26 -18.62 -17.16
C ASP A 267 0.10 -17.94 -17.23
N CYS A 268 1.14 -18.60 -16.74
CA CYS A 268 2.52 -18.16 -16.75
C CYS A 268 3.39 -19.02 -17.69
N GLY A 269 2.78 -19.68 -18.68
CA GLY A 269 3.46 -20.55 -19.63
C GLY A 269 3.98 -21.83 -18.97
N SER A 270 5.28 -22.09 -19.04
CA SER A 270 5.89 -23.30 -18.46
C SER A 270 6.14 -23.23 -16.94
N SER A 271 5.63 -22.19 -16.26
CA SER A 271 5.83 -21.98 -14.83
C SER A 271 4.47 -21.73 -14.15
N THR A 272 4.32 -22.19 -12.91
CA THR A 272 3.11 -21.94 -12.12
C THR A 272 2.92 -20.46 -11.75
N ILE A 273 4.02 -19.74 -11.55
CA ILE A 273 4.05 -18.30 -11.25
C ILE A 273 5.18 -17.63 -12.05
N GLY A 274 5.05 -16.35 -12.34
CA GLY A 274 6.05 -15.60 -13.10
C GLY A 274 5.70 -14.11 -13.20
N THR A 275 6.49 -13.37 -13.96
CA THR A 275 6.28 -11.94 -14.26
C THR A 275 5.42 -11.72 -15.50
N ASP A 276 5.48 -12.63 -16.47
CA ASP A 276 4.83 -12.51 -17.80
C ASP A 276 3.61 -13.44 -17.87
N CYS A 277 2.68 -13.28 -16.91
CA CYS A 277 1.50 -14.12 -16.83
C CYS A 277 0.29 -13.46 -17.48
N THR A 278 -0.60 -14.27 -18.04
CA THR A 278 -1.87 -13.83 -18.64
C THR A 278 -3.04 -14.32 -17.81
N ALA A 279 -3.95 -13.41 -17.44
CA ALA A 279 -5.17 -13.77 -16.73
C ALA A 279 -6.30 -14.10 -17.70
N SER A 280 -7.04 -15.19 -17.40
CA SER A 280 -8.28 -15.55 -18.12
C SER A 280 -9.48 -15.27 -17.22
N GLU A 281 -10.46 -14.50 -17.72
CA GLU A 281 -11.61 -13.97 -16.93
C GLU A 281 -12.42 -15.07 -16.26
N TYR A 282 -12.78 -16.13 -16.97
CA TYR A 282 -13.54 -17.28 -16.43
C TYR A 282 -12.66 -18.53 -16.33
N GLY A 283 -11.35 -18.35 -16.12
CA GLY A 283 -10.39 -19.44 -16.26
C GLY A 283 -10.40 -20.45 -15.12
N ASP A 284 -11.07 -20.17 -14.00
CA ASP A 284 -11.23 -21.16 -12.91
C ASP A 284 -12.36 -22.14 -13.25
N LEU A 285 -11.97 -23.31 -13.76
CA LEU A 285 -12.90 -24.36 -14.16
C LEU A 285 -13.50 -25.13 -12.97
N PHE A 286 -13.14 -24.79 -11.74
CA PHE A 286 -13.60 -25.39 -10.50
C PHE A 286 -14.34 -24.39 -9.58
N ASP A 287 -14.91 -23.34 -10.18
CA ASP A 287 -15.66 -22.32 -9.46
C ASP A 287 -16.85 -21.86 -10.30
N LEU A 288 -18.03 -21.73 -9.69
CA LEU A 288 -19.26 -21.26 -10.37
C LEU A 288 -19.10 -19.81 -10.90
N MET A 289 -18.29 -18.96 -10.25
CA MET A 289 -17.94 -17.63 -10.75
C MET A 289 -16.83 -17.66 -11.81
N GLY A 290 -16.37 -18.84 -12.23
CA GLY A 290 -15.42 -19.10 -13.29
C GLY A 290 -16.09 -19.87 -14.44
N GLY A 291 -15.40 -20.90 -14.94
CA GLY A 291 -15.87 -21.70 -16.10
C GLY A 291 -16.73 -22.91 -15.73
N ALA A 292 -17.08 -23.14 -14.48
CA ALA A 292 -17.85 -24.29 -14.04
C ALA A 292 -19.36 -24.02 -14.05
N ASN A 293 -20.16 -25.04 -14.39
CA ASN A 293 -21.63 -24.93 -14.38
C ASN A 293 -22.26 -25.30 -13.04
N SER A 294 -21.51 -25.91 -12.10
CA SER A 294 -22.06 -26.40 -10.84
C SER A 294 -21.07 -26.45 -9.68
N ALA A 295 -19.78 -26.19 -9.91
CA ALA A 295 -18.76 -26.27 -8.86
C ALA A 295 -18.99 -25.29 -7.72
N HIS A 296 -18.64 -25.67 -6.51
CA HIS A 296 -18.64 -24.76 -5.38
C HIS A 296 -17.80 -23.51 -5.66
N PHE A 297 -18.21 -22.37 -5.11
CA PHE A 297 -17.34 -21.19 -5.01
C PHE A 297 -16.04 -21.59 -4.33
N ASN A 298 -14.90 -21.08 -4.78
CA ASN A 298 -13.60 -21.34 -4.19
C ASN A 298 -13.49 -20.75 -2.76
N VAL A 299 -12.47 -21.17 -2.02
CA VAL A 299 -12.35 -20.80 -0.60
C VAL A 299 -12.12 -19.31 -0.36
N PHE A 300 -11.49 -18.58 -1.32
CA PHE A 300 -11.40 -17.13 -1.28
C PHE A 300 -12.78 -16.47 -1.40
N GLN A 301 -13.63 -16.94 -2.33
CA GLN A 301 -15.00 -16.43 -2.48
C GLN A 301 -15.85 -16.77 -1.25
N LYS A 302 -15.75 -17.99 -0.70
CA LYS A 302 -16.44 -18.36 0.54
C LYS A 302 -15.97 -17.55 1.76
N GLU A 303 -14.67 -17.20 1.84
CA GLU A 303 -14.18 -16.29 2.90
C GLU A 303 -14.81 -14.92 2.78
N ARG A 304 -14.92 -14.38 1.56
CA ARG A 304 -15.58 -13.08 1.29
C ARG A 304 -17.06 -13.09 1.66
N LEU A 305 -17.76 -14.20 1.44
CA LEU A 305 -19.15 -14.40 1.85
C LEU A 305 -19.30 -14.65 3.37
N GLY A 306 -18.20 -14.80 4.10
CA GLY A 306 -18.22 -15.13 5.53
C GLY A 306 -18.63 -16.57 5.84
N TRP A 307 -18.72 -17.44 4.84
CA TRP A 307 -19.15 -18.83 5.00
C TRP A 307 -18.09 -19.73 5.65
N VAL A 308 -16.81 -19.30 5.57
CA VAL A 308 -15.66 -19.97 6.22
C VAL A 308 -15.05 -19.01 7.21
N ASN A 309 -15.24 -18.84 8.36
CA ASN A 309 -14.71 -17.97 9.44
C ASN A 309 -15.80 -17.49 10.41
N SER A 310 -17.00 -18.03 10.30
CA SER A 310 -18.13 -17.60 11.13
C SER A 310 -18.07 -18.09 12.59
N GLY A 311 -17.00 -18.75 13.00
CA GLY A 311 -16.80 -19.32 14.34
C GLY A 311 -17.68 -20.54 14.64
N ILE A 312 -18.66 -20.85 13.80
CA ILE A 312 -19.63 -21.93 13.99
C ILE A 312 -19.42 -23.05 12.97
N ASN A 313 -18.85 -22.75 11.80
CA ASN A 313 -18.74 -23.70 10.68
C ASN A 313 -17.35 -23.62 10.03
N ALA A 314 -17.02 -24.67 9.30
CA ALA A 314 -15.90 -24.87 8.37
C ALA A 314 -14.83 -23.76 8.38
N PRO A 315 -13.88 -23.74 9.30
CA PRO A 315 -12.89 -22.66 9.37
C PRO A 315 -11.92 -22.70 8.20
N ILE A 316 -11.37 -21.55 7.88
CA ILE A 316 -10.13 -21.43 7.11
C ILE A 316 -8.96 -21.28 8.09
N THR A 317 -7.88 -22.00 7.88
CA THR A 317 -6.69 -21.89 8.73
C THR A 317 -5.70 -20.92 8.11
N THR A 318 -5.40 -19.82 8.80
CA THR A 318 -4.26 -18.96 8.44
C THR A 318 -2.96 -19.59 8.94
N VAL A 319 -2.10 -19.97 8.00
CA VAL A 319 -0.81 -20.59 8.27
C VAL A 319 0.24 -19.54 8.54
N ALA A 320 0.70 -19.45 9.78
CA ALA A 320 1.73 -18.49 10.20
C ALA A 320 3.10 -19.16 10.48
N THR A 321 3.15 -20.49 10.56
CA THR A 321 4.37 -21.25 10.90
C THR A 321 4.52 -22.46 9.98
N SER A 322 5.74 -22.91 9.78
CA SER A 322 6.02 -24.18 9.11
C SER A 322 5.39 -25.34 9.87
N GLY A 323 4.81 -26.30 9.14
CA GLY A 323 4.14 -27.46 9.73
C GLY A 323 3.36 -28.28 8.72
N THR A 324 2.61 -29.27 9.24
CA THR A 324 1.67 -30.07 8.46
C THR A 324 0.24 -29.71 8.87
N TYR A 325 -0.64 -29.55 7.88
CA TYR A 325 -2.00 -29.06 8.07
C TYR A 325 -2.97 -30.00 7.37
N TRP A 326 -4.04 -30.37 8.08
CA TRP A 326 -5.12 -31.16 7.50
C TRP A 326 -6.17 -30.25 6.88
N LEU A 327 -6.65 -30.64 5.71
CA LEU A 327 -7.81 -30.07 5.03
C LEU A 327 -8.85 -31.16 4.81
N ASP A 328 -10.07 -30.94 5.24
CA ASP A 328 -11.17 -31.80 4.84
C ASP A 328 -11.54 -31.61 3.37
N SER A 329 -12.14 -32.65 2.80
CA SER A 329 -12.80 -32.53 1.50
C SER A 329 -13.84 -31.37 1.53
N TYR A 330 -13.78 -30.52 0.54
CA TYR A 330 -14.41 -29.19 0.52
C TYR A 330 -15.94 -29.20 0.72
N ALA A 331 -16.64 -30.15 0.11
CA ALA A 331 -18.08 -30.34 0.25
C ALA A 331 -18.49 -31.20 1.47
N ASN A 332 -17.53 -31.68 2.26
CA ASN A 332 -17.82 -32.45 3.47
C ASN A 332 -18.43 -31.53 4.55
N GLY A 333 -19.55 -31.91 5.16
CA GLY A 333 -20.23 -31.17 6.22
C GLY A 333 -19.53 -31.16 7.60
N SER A 334 -18.27 -31.61 7.71
CA SER A 334 -17.52 -31.60 8.96
C SER A 334 -17.12 -30.19 9.41
N MET A 335 -16.71 -30.07 10.67
CA MET A 335 -16.22 -28.82 11.30
C MET A 335 -14.70 -28.59 11.14
N ASN A 336 -13.98 -29.48 10.46
CA ASN A 336 -12.55 -29.33 10.23
C ASN A 336 -12.26 -28.27 9.15
N PRO A 337 -11.03 -27.75 9.08
CA PRO A 337 -10.66 -26.72 8.10
C PRO A 337 -10.95 -27.13 6.66
N LYS A 338 -11.59 -26.23 5.93
CA LYS A 338 -11.92 -26.38 4.50
C LYS A 338 -10.93 -25.69 3.58
N GLY A 339 -10.06 -24.86 4.14
CA GLY A 339 -9.02 -24.16 3.40
C GLY A 339 -7.84 -23.79 4.27
N LEU A 340 -6.68 -23.62 3.63
CA LEU A 340 -5.53 -22.92 4.20
C LEU A 340 -5.34 -21.58 3.51
N LYS A 341 -4.87 -20.60 4.28
CA LYS A 341 -4.53 -19.26 3.83
C LYS A 341 -3.09 -18.96 4.24
N ILE A 342 -2.21 -18.74 3.26
CA ILE A 342 -0.77 -18.56 3.47
C ILE A 342 -0.38 -17.20 2.87
N LEU A 343 0.33 -16.36 3.63
CA LEU A 343 0.74 -15.05 3.13
C LEU A 343 1.71 -15.19 1.94
N LYS A 344 1.33 -14.61 0.81
CA LYS A 344 2.18 -14.49 -0.39
C LYS A 344 2.99 -13.19 -0.37
N SER A 345 2.32 -12.06 -0.18
CA SER A 345 2.97 -10.74 -0.18
C SER A 345 2.11 -9.71 0.57
N THR A 346 2.76 -8.62 0.95
CA THR A 346 2.09 -7.42 1.48
C THR A 346 2.51 -6.24 0.62
N ASP A 347 1.55 -5.49 0.12
CA ASP A 347 1.81 -4.25 -0.62
C ASP A 347 2.45 -3.22 0.33
N PRO A 348 3.65 -2.71 0.03
CA PRO A 348 4.38 -1.83 0.95
C PRO A 348 3.75 -0.44 1.11
N VAL A 349 2.86 -0.02 0.21
CA VAL A 349 2.21 1.29 0.22
C VAL A 349 0.86 1.22 0.94
N THR A 350 0.03 0.24 0.59
CA THR A 350 -1.34 0.11 1.10
C THR A 350 -1.45 -0.80 2.32
N GLY A 351 -0.48 -1.68 2.55
CA GLY A 351 -0.52 -2.73 3.58
C GLY A 351 -1.44 -3.90 3.23
N MET A 352 -2.10 -3.87 2.07
CA MET A 352 -3.00 -4.93 1.62
C MET A 352 -2.23 -6.20 1.30
N LYS A 353 -2.81 -7.35 1.66
CA LYS A 353 -2.15 -8.65 1.54
C LYS A 353 -2.67 -9.44 0.35
N THR A 354 -1.78 -10.20 -0.26
CA THR A 354 -2.09 -11.26 -1.21
C THR A 354 -1.74 -12.59 -0.57
N TRP A 355 -2.60 -13.57 -0.76
CA TRP A 355 -2.54 -14.86 -0.09
C TRP A 355 -2.55 -16.00 -1.09
N TYR A 356 -1.94 -17.13 -0.75
CA TYR A 356 -2.25 -18.43 -1.31
C TYR A 356 -3.43 -19.01 -0.56
N TYR A 357 -4.40 -19.54 -1.32
CA TYR A 357 -5.55 -20.29 -0.82
C TYR A 357 -5.46 -21.72 -1.31
N ILE A 358 -5.58 -22.66 -0.40
CA ILE A 358 -5.47 -24.10 -0.69
C ILE A 358 -6.76 -24.77 -0.26
N GLU A 359 -7.34 -25.57 -1.14
CA GLU A 359 -8.54 -26.35 -0.86
C GLU A 359 -8.43 -27.77 -1.43
N ARG A 360 -9.16 -28.70 -0.81
CA ARG A 360 -9.27 -30.09 -1.26
C ARG A 360 -10.65 -30.33 -1.84
N ARG A 361 -10.74 -30.66 -3.13
CA ARG A 361 -12.00 -30.99 -3.80
C ARG A 361 -12.21 -32.52 -3.80
N GLY A 362 -13.43 -32.95 -3.48
CA GLY A 362 -13.86 -34.34 -3.56
C GLY A 362 -15.07 -34.46 -4.50
N ALA A 363 -15.32 -35.64 -5.06
CA ALA A 363 -16.48 -35.91 -5.90
C ALA A 363 -17.78 -36.06 -5.06
N ILE A 364 -18.17 -35.00 -4.37
CA ILE A 364 -19.32 -34.96 -3.44
C ILE A 364 -20.22 -33.81 -3.84
N GLY A 365 -21.55 -34.00 -3.79
CA GLY A 365 -22.54 -32.97 -4.02
C GLY A 365 -22.34 -32.26 -5.36
N PHE A 366 -22.32 -30.94 -5.36
CA PHE A 366 -22.15 -30.13 -6.56
C PHE A 366 -20.73 -30.19 -7.15
N ASP A 367 -19.73 -30.70 -6.40
CA ASP A 367 -18.39 -31.02 -6.92
C ASP A 367 -18.30 -32.44 -7.52
N SER A 368 -19.41 -33.22 -7.61
CA SER A 368 -19.41 -34.60 -8.14
C SER A 368 -18.88 -34.73 -9.58
N PHE A 369 -18.85 -33.65 -10.35
CA PHE A 369 -18.31 -33.60 -11.73
C PHE A 369 -16.81 -33.95 -11.79
N VAL A 370 -16.06 -33.80 -10.68
CA VAL A 370 -14.63 -34.19 -10.63
C VAL A 370 -14.40 -35.69 -10.44
N SER A 371 -15.45 -36.54 -10.41
CA SER A 371 -15.37 -37.98 -10.11
C SER A 371 -14.40 -38.75 -11.03
N GLY A 372 -14.21 -38.31 -12.26
CA GLY A 372 -13.25 -38.89 -13.22
C GLY A 372 -11.87 -38.22 -13.23
N ASN A 373 -11.67 -37.16 -12.48
CA ASN A 373 -10.47 -36.35 -12.54
C ASN A 373 -9.48 -36.75 -11.45
N GLN A 374 -8.53 -37.63 -11.84
CA GLN A 374 -7.53 -38.16 -10.90
C GLN A 374 -6.53 -37.11 -10.43
N ASN A 375 -6.26 -36.05 -11.19
CA ASN A 375 -5.40 -34.95 -10.76
C ASN A 375 -6.04 -34.24 -9.57
N ILE A 376 -7.28 -33.82 -9.69
CA ILE A 376 -8.04 -33.13 -8.63
C ILE A 376 -8.24 -34.06 -7.41
N LEU A 377 -8.63 -35.33 -7.66
CA LEU A 377 -8.89 -36.30 -6.58
C LEU A 377 -7.64 -36.78 -5.85
N ASN A 378 -6.45 -36.53 -6.38
CA ASN A 378 -5.17 -36.92 -5.78
C ASN A 378 -4.29 -35.72 -5.42
N GLY A 379 -4.90 -34.55 -5.21
CA GLY A 379 -4.15 -33.31 -4.92
C GLY A 379 -4.97 -32.27 -4.19
N VAL A 380 -4.40 -31.08 -4.09
CA VAL A 380 -5.05 -29.85 -3.61
C VAL A 380 -5.01 -28.80 -4.69
N ILE A 381 -6.06 -27.98 -4.77
CA ILE A 381 -6.10 -26.83 -5.68
C ILE A 381 -5.51 -25.63 -4.96
N VAL A 382 -4.66 -24.89 -5.65
CA VAL A 382 -4.01 -23.69 -5.12
C VAL A 382 -4.43 -22.48 -5.94
N ARG A 383 -4.83 -21.41 -5.24
CA ARG A 383 -5.19 -20.12 -5.86
C ARG A 383 -4.44 -19.00 -5.17
N THR A 384 -4.35 -17.86 -5.84
CA THR A 384 -4.06 -16.59 -5.17
C THR A 384 -5.34 -15.81 -4.96
N GLY A 385 -5.35 -14.94 -3.94
CA GLY A 385 -6.44 -14.01 -3.67
C GLY A 385 -5.91 -12.78 -2.96
N SER A 386 -6.41 -11.59 -3.31
CA SER A 386 -5.95 -10.33 -2.73
C SER A 386 -7.03 -9.65 -1.89
N GLU A 387 -6.62 -9.06 -0.76
CA GLU A 387 -7.49 -8.22 0.07
C GLU A 387 -7.89 -6.92 -0.65
N SER A 388 -7.08 -6.47 -1.62
CA SER A 388 -7.33 -5.23 -2.34
C SER A 388 -8.51 -5.32 -3.30
N SER A 389 -8.84 -6.52 -3.83
CA SER A 389 -9.91 -6.67 -4.82
C SER A 389 -10.49 -8.07 -4.85
N GLY A 390 -11.82 -8.16 -4.95
CA GLY A 390 -12.53 -9.41 -5.22
C GLY A 390 -12.29 -9.99 -6.61
N GLN A 391 -11.78 -9.21 -7.55
CA GLN A 391 -11.42 -9.65 -8.90
C GLN A 391 -10.04 -10.31 -8.97
N LEU A 392 -9.22 -10.16 -7.94
CA LEU A 392 -7.85 -10.67 -7.91
C LEU A 392 -7.78 -12.05 -7.24
N THR A 393 -8.59 -12.99 -7.74
CA THR A 393 -8.48 -14.41 -7.43
C THR A 393 -8.13 -15.18 -8.70
N TYR A 394 -7.09 -16.03 -8.61
CA TYR A 394 -6.55 -16.73 -9.75
C TYR A 394 -6.28 -18.19 -9.40
N LEU A 395 -6.86 -19.12 -10.16
CA LEU A 395 -6.46 -20.51 -10.17
C LEU A 395 -5.02 -20.58 -10.70
N LEU A 396 -4.15 -21.28 -9.98
CA LEU A 396 -2.78 -21.55 -10.39
C LEU A 396 -2.67 -22.96 -10.99
N ASP A 397 -1.95 -23.07 -12.10
CA ASP A 397 -1.62 -24.36 -12.70
C ASP A 397 -0.39 -24.97 -12.01
N MET A 398 -0.58 -26.06 -11.25
CA MET A 398 0.51 -26.81 -10.61
C MET A 398 1.13 -27.85 -11.55
N THR A 399 0.61 -27.96 -12.79
CA THR A 399 1.11 -28.86 -13.84
C THR A 399 1.41 -28.12 -15.15
N PRO A 400 2.18 -27.01 -15.14
CA PRO A 400 2.34 -26.12 -16.28
C PRO A 400 3.06 -26.76 -17.49
N ALA A 401 3.48 -28.02 -17.37
CA ALA A 401 4.01 -28.79 -18.49
C ALA A 401 2.89 -29.36 -19.40
N THR A 402 1.63 -29.31 -18.97
CA THR A 402 0.46 -29.69 -19.78
C THR A 402 -0.30 -28.42 -20.18
N PRO A 403 -0.96 -28.40 -21.36
CA PRO A 403 -1.80 -27.25 -21.74
C PRO A 403 -3.20 -27.31 -21.15
N SER A 404 -3.48 -28.21 -20.24
CA SER A 404 -4.81 -28.48 -19.69
C SER A 404 -5.05 -27.70 -18.41
N TRP A 405 -6.18 -27.03 -18.30
CA TRP A 405 -6.67 -26.42 -17.07
C TRP A 405 -7.60 -27.35 -16.27
N TYR A 406 -7.73 -28.62 -16.68
CA TYR A 406 -8.48 -29.64 -15.93
C TYR A 406 -7.58 -30.45 -14.97
N ASP A 407 -6.27 -30.21 -14.96
CA ASP A 407 -5.29 -30.88 -14.11
C ASP A 407 -4.41 -29.90 -13.28
N PRO A 408 -4.97 -28.80 -12.72
CA PRO A 408 -4.19 -27.76 -12.05
C PRO A 408 -3.76 -28.12 -10.62
N ALA A 409 -4.10 -29.32 -10.09
CA ALA A 409 -3.86 -29.61 -8.70
C ALA A 409 -2.39 -29.95 -8.40
N LEU A 410 -1.92 -29.52 -7.23
CA LEU A 410 -0.68 -29.98 -6.61
C LEU A 410 -0.90 -31.38 -6.06
N THR A 411 -0.50 -32.41 -6.80
CA THR A 411 -0.77 -33.80 -6.48
C THR A 411 0.15 -34.34 -5.38
N VAL A 412 -0.27 -35.48 -4.78
CA VAL A 412 0.51 -36.17 -3.73
C VAL A 412 1.94 -36.43 -4.18
N GLY A 413 2.90 -36.08 -3.31
CA GLY A 413 4.33 -36.22 -3.56
C GLY A 413 4.96 -35.06 -4.35
N GLN A 414 4.15 -34.10 -4.84
CA GLN A 414 4.65 -32.91 -5.50
C GLN A 414 4.74 -31.72 -4.52
N SER A 415 5.60 -30.76 -4.88
CA SER A 415 5.77 -29.52 -4.14
C SER A 415 5.84 -28.32 -5.07
N PHE A 416 5.32 -27.20 -4.60
CA PHE A 416 5.40 -25.88 -5.24
C PHE A 416 6.15 -24.94 -4.32
N THR A 417 7.12 -24.18 -4.87
CA THR A 417 7.91 -23.19 -4.13
C THR A 417 7.80 -21.82 -4.75
N ASP A 418 7.40 -20.83 -3.96
CA ASP A 418 7.54 -19.41 -4.27
C ASP A 418 8.72 -18.87 -3.46
N ASN A 419 9.83 -18.56 -4.16
CA ASN A 419 11.04 -18.04 -3.54
C ASN A 419 10.87 -16.61 -3.00
N ASP A 420 10.03 -15.79 -3.64
CA ASP A 420 9.77 -14.41 -3.23
C ASP A 420 8.92 -14.38 -1.96
N ALA A 421 7.88 -15.20 -1.91
CA ALA A 421 7.08 -15.41 -0.70
C ALA A 421 7.81 -16.25 0.36
N ARG A 422 8.87 -16.95 -0.02
CA ARG A 422 9.62 -17.92 0.81
C ARG A 422 8.74 -19.05 1.35
N VAL A 423 7.78 -19.48 0.56
CA VAL A 423 6.81 -20.51 0.91
C VAL A 423 7.01 -21.73 0.03
N THR A 424 7.09 -22.91 0.64
CA THR A 424 6.97 -24.18 -0.08
C THR A 424 5.73 -24.91 0.43
N ILE A 425 4.89 -25.36 -0.50
CA ILE A 425 3.66 -26.14 -0.26
C ILE A 425 3.86 -27.51 -0.86
N ALA A 426 3.55 -28.57 -0.14
CA ALA A 426 3.62 -29.93 -0.64
C ALA A 426 2.40 -30.76 -0.20
N THR A 427 1.84 -31.54 -1.10
CA THR A 427 0.75 -32.47 -0.77
C THR A 427 1.34 -33.81 -0.31
N LEU A 428 1.13 -34.17 0.96
CA LEU A 428 1.65 -35.39 1.55
C LEU A 428 0.72 -36.59 1.34
N SER A 429 -0.60 -36.34 1.46
CA SER A 429 -1.64 -37.32 1.17
C SER A 429 -2.92 -36.66 0.74
N ALA A 430 -3.76 -37.35 -0.02
CA ALA A 430 -5.09 -36.91 -0.39
C ALA A 430 -5.99 -38.13 -0.59
N ASP A 431 -7.19 -38.13 0.01
CA ASP A 431 -8.19 -39.17 -0.12
C ASP A 431 -9.60 -38.59 -0.08
N ALA A 432 -10.64 -39.42 0.01
CA ALA A 432 -12.02 -38.96 0.05
C ALA A 432 -12.37 -38.11 1.30
N ALA A 433 -11.65 -38.31 2.41
CA ALA A 433 -11.86 -37.55 3.65
C ALA A 433 -11.23 -36.16 3.58
N GLY A 434 -10.03 -36.06 2.98
CA GLY A 434 -9.31 -34.80 2.92
C GLY A 434 -7.90 -34.90 2.36
N ALA A 435 -7.05 -33.96 2.73
CA ALA A 435 -5.64 -33.92 2.35
C ALA A 435 -4.75 -33.43 3.50
N LEU A 436 -3.53 -33.99 3.58
CA LEU A 436 -2.48 -33.50 4.45
C LEU A 436 -1.49 -32.68 3.63
N VAL A 437 -1.32 -31.42 3.99
CA VAL A 437 -0.45 -30.47 3.29
C VAL A 437 0.70 -30.06 4.21
N SER A 438 1.93 -30.13 3.71
CA SER A 438 3.10 -29.54 4.36
C SER A 438 3.30 -28.12 3.86
N VAL A 439 3.51 -27.20 4.78
CA VAL A 439 3.87 -25.81 4.47
C VAL A 439 5.19 -25.51 5.16
N THR A 440 6.17 -25.04 4.38
CA THR A 440 7.44 -24.53 4.89
C THR A 440 7.52 -23.05 4.60
N ILE A 441 7.70 -22.24 5.63
CA ILE A 441 7.93 -20.79 5.54
C ILE A 441 9.38 -20.55 5.91
N ALA A 442 10.20 -20.23 4.92
CA ALA A 442 11.62 -19.94 5.16
C ALA A 442 11.77 -18.59 5.86
N ALA A 443 12.68 -18.55 6.82
CA ALA A 443 13.00 -17.30 7.52
C ALA A 443 13.50 -16.23 6.54
N GLU A 444 13.24 -14.98 6.87
CA GLU A 444 13.83 -13.86 6.12
C GLU A 444 15.36 -13.91 6.21
N PRO A 445 16.07 -13.71 5.09
CA PRO A 445 17.52 -13.59 5.14
C PRO A 445 17.92 -12.39 5.99
N CYS A 446 18.96 -12.60 6.79
CA CYS A 446 19.57 -11.48 7.54
C CYS A 446 20.20 -10.49 6.57
N VAL A 447 19.65 -9.29 6.51
CA VAL A 447 20.22 -8.16 5.75
C VAL A 447 20.96 -7.25 6.71
N ARG A 448 22.29 -7.22 6.59
CA ARG A 448 23.15 -6.35 7.39
C ARG A 448 23.14 -4.92 6.85
N ALA A 449 23.24 -3.93 7.76
CA ALA A 449 23.29 -2.52 7.43
C ALA A 449 24.33 -1.77 8.27
N ASN A 450 24.77 -0.61 7.77
CA ASN A 450 25.67 0.25 8.52
C ASN A 450 24.99 0.77 9.81
N PRO A 451 25.66 0.69 10.97
CA PRO A 451 25.12 1.26 12.20
C PRO A 451 25.09 2.79 12.14
N THR A 452 24.11 3.39 12.81
CA THR A 452 24.10 4.83 13.05
C THR A 452 24.86 5.12 14.34
N VAL A 453 25.88 5.99 14.26
CA VAL A 453 26.70 6.40 15.40
C VAL A 453 26.45 7.88 15.68
N THR A 454 26.24 8.24 16.94
CA THR A 454 26.16 9.63 17.40
C THR A 454 27.04 9.83 18.64
N VAL A 455 27.58 11.05 18.81
CA VAL A 455 28.44 11.43 19.94
C VAL A 455 27.89 12.69 20.60
N THR A 456 27.77 12.67 21.92
CA THR A 456 27.25 13.79 22.70
C THR A 456 28.14 14.00 23.97
N PRO A 457 28.55 15.23 24.31
CA PRO A 457 28.33 16.47 23.54
C PRO A 457 29.14 16.49 22.24
N SER A 458 28.75 17.31 21.26
CA SER A 458 29.53 17.51 20.03
C SER A 458 30.88 18.26 20.29
N GLN A 459 30.98 18.95 21.42
CA GLN A 459 32.20 19.59 21.93
C GLN A 459 32.26 19.43 23.44
N SER A 460 33.46 19.08 23.96
CA SER A 460 33.68 19.03 25.40
C SER A 460 33.56 20.42 26.06
N SER A 461 33.39 20.48 27.37
CA SER A 461 33.78 21.66 28.15
C SER A 461 35.26 21.95 27.97
N TRP A 462 35.71 23.16 28.31
CA TRP A 462 37.14 23.48 28.21
C TRP A 462 37.94 22.66 29.23
N MET A 463 38.96 21.97 28.72
CA MET A 463 39.87 21.15 29.50
C MET A 463 41.26 21.78 29.55
N SER A 464 41.97 21.61 30.66
CA SER A 464 43.40 21.90 30.73
C SER A 464 44.22 20.76 30.15
N SER A 465 45.46 21.03 29.80
CA SER A 465 46.45 20.02 29.41
C SER A 465 46.55 18.90 30.45
N GLY A 466 46.47 17.63 29.99
CA GLY A 466 46.37 16.44 30.85
C GLY A 466 44.97 16.09 31.29
N GLY A 467 43.97 16.88 30.93
CA GLY A 467 42.53 16.64 31.30
C GLY A 467 41.90 15.51 30.50
N THR A 468 40.79 14.94 31.05
CA THR A 468 40.02 13.89 30.41
C THR A 468 38.60 14.38 30.13
N ALA A 469 38.19 14.37 28.88
CA ALA A 469 36.83 14.61 28.46
C ALA A 469 36.07 13.29 28.26
N THR A 470 34.79 13.23 28.64
CA THR A 470 33.94 12.08 28.47
C THR A 470 32.81 12.43 27.49
N TYR A 471 32.58 11.55 26.53
CA TYR A 471 31.54 11.64 25.55
C TYR A 471 30.63 10.42 25.66
N THR A 472 29.34 10.60 25.50
CA THR A 472 28.38 9.50 25.33
C THR A 472 28.29 9.18 23.84
N VAL A 473 28.47 7.91 23.49
CA VAL A 473 28.36 7.39 22.13
C VAL A 473 27.13 6.52 22.07
N SER A 474 26.19 6.83 21.16
CA SER A 474 25.03 5.98 20.88
C SER A 474 25.26 5.26 19.56
N VAL A 475 25.09 3.95 19.55
CA VAL A 475 25.19 3.09 18.37
C VAL A 475 23.86 2.40 18.16
N ARG A 476 23.20 2.65 17.04
CA ARG A 476 22.01 1.96 16.63
C ARG A 476 22.36 0.86 15.63
N ASN A 477 21.91 -0.35 15.91
CA ASN A 477 21.96 -1.47 14.97
C ASN A 477 20.85 -1.33 13.94
N ASN A 478 21.19 -1.09 12.67
CA ASN A 478 20.23 -0.95 11.56
C ASN A 478 20.08 -2.24 10.75
N ASP A 479 20.59 -3.38 11.24
CA ASP A 479 20.37 -4.68 10.61
C ASP A 479 18.87 -4.99 10.52
N GLY A 480 18.47 -5.78 9.53
CA GLY A 480 17.09 -6.26 9.40
C GLY A 480 16.66 -7.13 10.59
N ASN A 481 15.36 -7.15 10.89
CA ASN A 481 14.80 -7.85 12.07
C ASN A 481 15.08 -9.35 12.11
N SER A 482 15.36 -9.96 10.97
CA SER A 482 15.74 -11.38 10.85
C SER A 482 17.21 -11.67 11.21
N CYS A 483 18.01 -10.64 11.45
CA CYS A 483 19.36 -10.81 11.95
C CYS A 483 19.35 -11.10 13.45
N GLY A 484 20.26 -11.92 13.91
CA GLY A 484 20.58 -12.03 15.33
C GLY A 484 21.31 -10.78 15.85
N SER A 485 21.40 -10.68 17.18
CA SER A 485 22.19 -9.65 17.86
C SER A 485 23.61 -9.57 17.30
N SER A 486 24.11 -8.35 17.11
CA SER A 486 25.45 -8.07 16.57
C SER A 486 26.32 -7.37 17.61
N VAL A 487 27.58 -7.77 17.71
CA VAL A 487 28.57 -7.06 18.51
C VAL A 487 29.17 -5.95 17.67
N PHE A 488 29.12 -4.74 18.19
CA PHE A 488 29.71 -3.56 17.57
C PHE A 488 30.95 -3.14 18.34
N ASN A 489 32.13 -3.19 17.68
CA ASN A 489 33.41 -2.74 18.24
C ASN A 489 33.52 -1.23 18.03
N GLY A 490 33.82 -0.53 19.13
CA GLY A 490 34.11 0.89 19.08
C GLY A 490 35.63 1.17 18.89
N GLN A 491 35.92 2.23 18.16
CA GLN A 491 37.29 2.76 18.00
C GLN A 491 37.22 4.30 17.99
N ALA A 492 38.08 4.94 18.78
CA ALA A 492 38.21 6.39 18.74
C ALA A 492 39.56 6.76 18.06
N THR A 493 39.45 7.63 17.06
CA THR A 493 40.66 8.29 16.46
C THR A 493 40.81 9.65 17.11
N VAL A 494 41.93 9.84 17.77
CA VAL A 494 42.32 11.06 18.51
C VAL A 494 43.68 11.57 17.99
N PRO A 495 44.09 12.82 18.29
CA PRO A 495 45.41 13.33 17.93
C PRO A 495 46.53 12.43 18.44
N SER A 496 47.66 12.46 17.74
CA SER A 496 48.83 11.64 18.11
C SER A 496 49.31 11.93 19.55
N GLY A 497 49.56 10.85 20.31
CA GLY A 497 49.99 10.92 21.71
C GLY A 497 48.85 11.09 22.73
N TRP A 498 47.56 11.16 22.27
CA TRP A 498 46.41 11.20 23.17
C TRP A 498 45.91 9.78 23.50
N ALA A 499 45.30 9.63 24.66
CA ALA A 499 44.73 8.35 25.07
C ALA A 499 43.21 8.37 24.85
N SER A 500 42.67 7.23 24.44
CA SER A 500 41.22 7.03 24.37
C SER A 500 40.81 5.61 24.75
N THR A 501 39.63 5.47 25.34
CA THR A 501 39.00 4.17 25.65
C THR A 501 37.58 4.14 25.14
N VAL A 502 37.17 3.01 24.54
CA VAL A 502 35.81 2.80 24.07
C VAL A 502 35.45 1.32 24.19
N SER A 503 34.22 1.01 24.57
CA SER A 503 33.75 -0.37 24.79
C SER A 503 32.99 -0.91 23.58
N ALA A 504 33.02 -2.25 23.42
CA ALA A 504 32.16 -2.97 22.50
C ALA A 504 30.79 -3.19 23.14
N SER A 505 29.72 -3.28 22.31
CA SER A 505 28.38 -3.57 22.76
C SER A 505 27.68 -4.57 21.84
N ALA A 506 26.96 -5.55 22.42
CA ALA A 506 26.03 -6.40 21.70
C ALA A 506 24.68 -5.65 21.59
N ILE A 507 24.16 -5.55 20.37
CA ILE A 507 22.98 -4.74 20.07
C ILE A 507 22.05 -5.56 19.16
N ASP A 508 20.80 -5.71 19.57
CA ASP A 508 19.77 -6.36 18.76
C ASP A 508 19.37 -5.47 17.56
N PRO A 509 18.92 -6.06 16.45
CA PRO A 509 18.43 -5.31 15.31
C PRO A 509 17.38 -4.25 15.70
N GLY A 510 17.51 -3.05 15.15
CA GLY A 510 16.63 -1.91 15.44
C GLY A 510 16.87 -1.23 16.78
N SER A 511 17.65 -1.84 17.69
CA SER A 511 17.95 -1.32 19.03
C SER A 511 19.14 -0.36 19.03
N THR A 512 19.26 0.42 20.12
CA THR A 512 20.36 1.36 20.35
C THR A 512 21.02 1.05 21.69
N ALA A 513 22.33 0.95 21.69
CA ALA A 513 23.12 0.91 22.91
C ALA A 513 23.94 2.21 23.07
N THR A 514 24.17 2.58 24.32
CA THR A 514 25.01 3.73 24.68
C THR A 514 26.26 3.25 25.43
N THR A 515 27.41 3.86 25.12
CA THR A 515 28.64 3.65 25.81
C THR A 515 29.36 4.98 26.01
N SER A 516 30.38 5.03 26.84
CA SER A 516 31.22 6.23 27.03
C SER A 516 32.56 6.09 26.31
N VAL A 517 33.00 7.20 25.74
CA VAL A 517 34.38 7.37 25.26
C VAL A 517 35.04 8.41 26.12
N GLN A 518 36.19 8.05 26.74
CA GLN A 518 37.05 8.95 27.45
C GLN A 518 38.25 9.31 26.57
N VAL A 519 38.54 10.60 26.48
CA VAL A 519 39.68 11.12 25.72
C VAL A 519 40.53 11.98 26.66
N THR A 520 41.80 11.62 26.78
CA THR A 520 42.76 12.31 27.65
C THR A 520 43.86 12.95 26.82
N SER A 521 44.04 14.26 26.95
CA SER A 521 45.16 14.96 26.34
C SER A 521 46.45 14.70 27.12
N PRO A 522 47.62 14.64 26.46
CA PRO A 522 48.92 14.57 27.19
C PRO A 522 49.19 15.88 27.91
N VAL A 523 50.06 15.82 28.97
CA VAL A 523 50.57 17.01 29.65
C VAL A 523 51.43 17.81 28.64
N GLY A 524 51.20 19.12 28.54
CA GLY A 524 51.86 19.98 27.56
C GLY A 524 51.20 20.04 26.19
N ALA A 525 50.03 19.42 26.02
CA ALA A 525 49.26 19.56 24.80
C ALA A 525 48.90 21.04 24.56
N VAL A 526 48.90 21.43 23.29
CA VAL A 526 48.69 22.83 22.86
C VAL A 526 47.21 23.17 22.90
N ASP A 527 46.87 24.36 23.40
CA ASP A 527 45.52 24.90 23.37
C ASP A 527 44.96 24.90 21.94
N GLY A 528 43.70 24.47 21.80
CA GLY A 528 43.02 24.40 20.52
C GLY A 528 41.75 23.55 20.57
N TYR A 529 41.11 23.46 19.41
CA TYR A 529 39.94 22.59 19.18
C TYR A 529 40.41 21.37 18.39
N HIS A 530 40.41 20.21 19.05
CA HIS A 530 40.97 18.98 18.50
C HIS A 530 39.84 18.05 18.09
N SER A 531 39.86 17.61 16.82
CA SER A 531 38.87 16.69 16.28
C SER A 531 39.05 15.28 16.83
N ILE A 532 37.92 14.66 17.19
CA ILE A 532 37.83 13.27 17.61
C ILE A 532 36.85 12.58 16.66
N THR A 533 37.21 11.41 16.15
CA THR A 533 36.29 10.58 15.37
C THR A 533 36.05 9.28 16.11
N VAL A 534 34.77 8.99 16.41
CA VAL A 534 34.39 7.70 16.98
C VAL A 534 33.74 6.87 15.87
N ARG A 535 34.31 5.72 15.61
CA ARG A 535 33.80 4.73 14.67
C ARG A 535 33.28 3.51 15.42
N SER A 536 32.21 2.92 14.92
CA SER A 536 31.74 1.63 15.38
C SER A 536 31.51 0.71 14.18
N ASN A 537 31.98 -0.53 14.27
CA ASN A 537 31.88 -1.52 13.20
C ASN A 537 31.38 -2.86 13.75
N ASN A 538 30.61 -3.57 12.91
CA ASN A 538 30.14 -4.91 13.21
C ASN A 538 31.33 -5.86 13.32
N SER A 539 31.45 -6.61 14.42
CA SER A 539 32.60 -7.49 14.68
C SER A 539 32.70 -8.66 13.71
N ALA A 540 31.55 -9.17 13.19
CA ALA A 540 31.50 -10.28 12.25
C ALA A 540 31.79 -9.85 10.81
N ASN A 541 31.50 -8.57 10.46
CA ASN A 541 31.80 -7.99 9.14
C ASN A 541 32.07 -6.50 9.28
N THR A 542 33.36 -6.14 9.31
CA THR A 542 33.83 -4.76 9.54
C THR A 542 33.51 -3.78 8.40
N SER A 543 33.02 -4.26 7.23
CA SER A 543 32.55 -3.38 6.17
C SER A 543 31.28 -2.61 6.60
N PHE A 544 30.47 -3.16 7.50
CA PHE A 544 29.35 -2.46 8.11
C PHE A 544 29.83 -1.60 9.27
N SER A 545 29.99 -0.31 9.01
CA SER A 545 30.52 0.64 9.98
C SER A 545 29.83 2.00 9.89
N GLY A 546 29.78 2.70 11.02
CA GLY A 546 29.36 4.10 11.14
C GLY A 546 30.39 4.92 11.90
N ALA A 547 30.37 6.23 11.75
CA ALA A 547 31.26 7.14 12.47
C ALA A 547 30.54 8.45 12.81
N ALA A 548 30.99 9.07 13.92
CA ALA A 548 30.57 10.41 14.32
C ALA A 548 31.76 11.21 14.82
N GLN A 549 31.67 12.52 14.72
CA GLN A 549 32.76 13.43 15.13
C GLN A 549 32.35 14.22 16.37
N ALA A 550 33.34 14.54 17.19
CA ALA A 550 33.23 15.46 18.30
C ALA A 550 34.53 16.30 18.40
N THR A 551 34.49 17.35 19.20
CA THR A 551 35.62 18.24 19.42
C THR A 551 36.03 18.20 20.88
N TYR A 552 37.29 18.00 21.12
CA TYR A 552 37.91 18.22 22.42
C TYR A 552 38.44 19.65 22.47
N ALA A 553 37.93 20.48 23.37
CA ALA A 553 38.34 21.87 23.56
C ALA A 553 39.42 21.96 24.68
N LEU A 554 40.68 22.13 24.27
CA LEU A 554 41.80 22.34 25.20
C LEU A 554 42.06 23.84 25.31
N VAL A 555 41.80 24.40 26.49
CA VAL A 555 41.96 25.82 26.78
C VAL A 555 42.46 25.96 28.19
N SER A 556 43.78 26.27 28.34
CA SER A 556 44.41 26.39 29.64
C SER A 556 44.31 27.79 30.24
N ALA A 557 44.20 28.81 29.40
CA ALA A 557 44.04 30.20 29.82
C ALA A 557 43.35 31.04 28.74
N LEU A 558 42.64 32.09 29.16
CA LEU A 558 42.14 33.09 28.24
C LEU A 558 43.22 34.07 27.83
N SER A 559 43.36 34.33 26.53
CA SER A 559 44.18 35.45 26.03
C SER A 559 43.36 36.75 26.13
N VAL A 560 43.86 37.71 26.88
CA VAL A 560 43.22 39.02 27.06
C VAL A 560 44.17 40.10 26.58
N SER A 561 43.79 40.82 25.55
CA SER A 561 44.54 41.96 25.04
C SER A 561 43.74 43.24 25.23
N ASN A 562 44.35 44.24 25.92
CA ASN A 562 43.69 45.51 26.17
C ASN A 562 44.20 46.57 25.20
N THR A 563 43.29 47.40 24.67
CA THR A 563 43.61 48.51 23.77
C THR A 563 42.88 49.76 24.26
N ALA A 564 43.59 50.82 24.59
CA ALA A 564 43.00 52.14 24.81
C ALA A 564 42.78 52.84 23.45
N THR A 565 41.66 53.54 23.29
CA THR A 565 41.36 54.24 22.03
C THR A 565 42.29 55.41 21.73
N GLN A 566 42.96 55.94 22.77
CA GLN A 566 44.01 56.97 22.65
C GLN A 566 45.14 56.65 23.64
N SER A 567 46.37 57.06 23.32
CA SER A 567 47.49 56.95 24.21
C SER A 567 47.58 58.10 25.25
N THR A 568 46.84 59.17 25.00
CA THR A 568 46.76 60.35 25.85
C THR A 568 45.36 60.94 25.87
N TYR A 569 44.83 61.24 27.10
CA TYR A 569 43.52 61.84 27.28
C TYR A 569 43.62 63.14 28.06
N PRO A 570 42.94 64.21 27.60
CA PRO A 570 42.69 65.41 28.46
C PRO A 570 41.80 65.10 29.66
N ARG A 571 41.95 65.84 30.77
CA ARG A 571 41.20 65.65 32.03
C ARG A 571 39.71 66.00 31.95
N ASN A 572 39.13 66.17 30.81
CA ASN A 572 37.72 66.40 30.59
C ASN A 572 37.12 65.42 29.54
N GLN A 573 37.88 64.42 29.14
CA GLN A 573 37.45 63.42 28.21
C GLN A 573 37.12 62.10 28.89
N THR A 574 36.54 61.19 28.10
CA THR A 574 36.29 59.83 28.51
C THR A 574 37.30 58.90 27.91
N ALA A 575 38.06 58.19 28.73
CA ALA A 575 38.89 57.10 28.26
C ALA A 575 38.01 55.88 27.94
N THR A 576 38.29 55.28 26.80
CA THR A 576 37.67 54.01 26.38
C THR A 576 38.76 52.97 26.21
N VAL A 577 38.61 51.86 26.92
CA VAL A 577 39.50 50.70 26.83
C VAL A 577 38.71 49.48 26.40
N ASN A 578 39.15 48.82 25.35
CA ASN A 578 38.57 47.57 24.87
C ASN A 578 39.48 46.40 25.30
N ALA A 579 38.92 45.41 25.99
CA ALA A 579 39.52 44.13 26.28
C ALA A 579 39.02 43.09 25.29
N THR A 580 39.89 42.58 24.46
CA THR A 580 39.59 41.45 23.53
C THR A 580 39.98 40.15 24.22
N VAL A 581 38.98 39.28 24.40
CA VAL A 581 39.11 37.98 25.07
C VAL A 581 39.02 36.87 24.04
N LYS A 582 40.03 35.99 24.00
CA LYS A 582 40.08 34.84 23.12
C LYS A 582 40.44 33.57 23.90
N ALA A 583 39.90 32.45 23.43
CA ALA A 583 40.25 31.11 23.87
C ALA A 583 40.76 30.32 22.67
N ALA A 584 41.94 29.77 22.71
CA ALA A 584 42.60 29.09 21.58
C ALA A 584 42.50 29.86 20.24
N GLY A 585 42.62 31.21 20.31
CA GLY A 585 42.52 32.10 19.15
C GLY A 585 41.14 32.54 18.76
N ALA A 586 40.07 31.87 19.18
CA ALA A 586 38.66 32.22 18.90
C ALA A 586 38.12 33.27 19.89
N ALA A 587 37.28 34.17 19.43
CA ALA A 587 36.61 35.17 20.29
C ALA A 587 35.68 34.48 21.31
N VAL A 588 35.70 34.95 22.57
CA VAL A 588 34.85 34.44 23.65
C VAL A 588 33.72 35.43 23.94
N ALA A 589 32.51 35.09 23.57
CA ALA A 589 31.32 35.84 23.92
C ALA A 589 30.87 35.55 25.35
N GLY A 590 30.29 36.51 26.05
CA GLY A 590 29.73 36.32 27.38
C GLY A 590 30.78 36.12 28.49
N ALA A 591 32.12 36.25 28.21
CA ALA A 591 33.14 36.21 29.27
C ALA A 591 32.93 37.38 30.24
N THR A 592 32.97 37.12 31.53
CA THR A 592 32.91 38.16 32.54
C THR A 592 34.28 38.86 32.60
N VAL A 593 34.33 40.17 32.44
CA VAL A 593 35.56 40.99 32.47
C VAL A 593 35.45 42.02 33.59
N GLY A 594 36.31 41.85 34.60
CA GLY A 594 36.53 42.82 35.67
C GLY A 594 37.64 43.79 35.28
N PHE A 595 37.31 45.05 35.14
CA PHE A 595 38.28 46.12 34.86
C PHE A 595 38.70 46.79 36.17
N THR A 596 39.99 47.05 36.31
CA THR A 596 40.56 47.86 37.38
C THR A 596 41.41 48.96 36.75
N LEU A 597 40.92 50.20 36.85
CA LEU A 597 41.67 51.38 36.46
C LEU A 597 42.48 51.83 37.69
N THR A 598 43.81 51.84 37.61
CA THR A 598 44.71 52.42 38.59
C THR A 598 45.15 53.80 38.11
N LYS A 599 44.85 54.82 38.88
CA LYS A 599 45.24 56.20 38.59
C LYS A 599 46.71 56.45 38.97
N SER A 600 47.30 57.56 38.46
CA SER A 600 48.72 57.94 38.74
C SER A 600 49.07 58.16 40.25
N ASN A 601 48.05 58.36 41.11
CA ASN A 601 48.18 58.44 42.54
C ASN A 601 47.95 57.14 43.31
N GLY A 602 47.77 56.01 42.57
CA GLY A 602 47.54 54.70 43.13
C GLY A 602 46.09 54.36 43.47
N THR A 603 45.18 55.34 43.40
CA THR A 603 43.75 55.04 43.65
C THR A 603 43.14 54.24 42.48
N THR A 604 42.17 53.36 42.81
CA THR A 604 41.58 52.44 41.82
C THR A 604 40.09 52.71 41.59
N VAL A 605 39.61 52.37 40.39
CA VAL A 605 38.20 52.32 40.01
C VAL A 605 37.96 50.97 39.34
N THR A 606 36.93 50.27 39.79
CA THR A 606 36.57 48.97 39.27
C THR A 606 35.23 49.00 38.48
N SER A 607 35.11 48.15 37.50
CA SER A 607 33.86 47.92 36.75
C SER A 607 33.85 46.51 36.22
N THR A 608 32.69 45.93 36.11
CA THR A 608 32.48 44.59 35.53
C THR A 608 31.51 44.64 34.39
N THR A 609 31.81 43.96 33.29
CA THR A 609 30.94 43.82 32.15
C THR A 609 31.18 42.44 31.48
N THR A 610 30.44 42.11 30.43
CA THR A 610 30.64 40.89 29.67
C THR A 610 31.09 41.19 28.23
N THR A 611 31.82 40.26 27.60
CA THR A 611 32.20 40.38 26.21
C THR A 611 31.01 40.21 25.27
N ALA A 612 30.93 41.01 24.21
CA ALA A 612 29.97 40.85 23.09
C ALA A 612 30.33 39.62 22.23
N SER A 613 29.54 39.35 21.17
CA SER A 613 29.72 38.21 20.26
C SER A 613 31.12 38.20 19.57
N ASN A 614 31.76 39.34 19.42
CA ASN A 614 33.10 39.47 18.86
C ASN A 614 34.24 39.32 19.92
N GLY A 615 33.91 38.93 21.15
CA GLY A 615 34.86 38.75 22.25
C GLY A 615 35.36 40.04 22.88
N VAL A 616 34.77 41.20 22.64
CA VAL A 616 35.23 42.50 23.14
C VAL A 616 34.35 42.97 24.29
N ALA A 617 34.97 43.35 25.40
CA ALA A 617 34.41 44.08 26.53
C ALA A 617 34.94 45.51 26.56
N THR A 618 34.10 46.49 26.79
CA THR A 618 34.48 47.93 26.79
C THR A 618 34.33 48.55 28.18
N PHE A 619 35.41 49.17 28.63
CA PHE A 619 35.42 49.99 29.81
C PHE A 619 35.49 51.45 29.44
N LYS A 620 34.68 52.31 30.10
CA LYS A 620 34.69 53.77 29.93
C LYS A 620 34.87 54.48 31.24
N TYR A 621 35.73 55.47 31.26
CA TYR A 621 35.98 56.32 32.43
C TYR A 621 36.08 57.78 32.04
N THR A 622 35.20 58.62 32.58
CA THR A 622 35.20 60.09 32.33
C THR A 622 36.02 60.80 33.41
N PHE A 623 37.07 61.49 33.02
CA PHE A 623 37.96 62.16 33.93
C PHE A 623 37.30 63.43 34.52
N ASN A 624 37.52 63.65 35.84
CA ASN A 624 37.13 64.86 36.58
C ASN A 624 38.35 65.67 36.93
N LYS A 625 38.43 66.92 36.38
CA LYS A 625 39.61 67.80 36.59
C LYS A 625 39.98 68.03 38.05
N LYS A 626 39.00 67.99 39.00
CA LYS A 626 39.23 68.22 40.42
C LYS A 626 39.68 66.96 41.19
N LYS A 627 39.36 65.76 40.68
CA LYS A 627 39.57 64.50 41.43
C LYS A 627 40.63 63.62 40.75
N ASP A 628 40.90 63.79 39.50
CA ASP A 628 41.78 62.91 38.73
C ASP A 628 43.10 63.61 38.42
N PRO A 629 44.25 63.08 38.97
CA PRO A 629 45.55 63.62 38.76
C PRO A 629 46.03 63.43 37.32
N THR A 630 47.00 64.25 36.85
CA THR A 630 47.73 63.96 35.61
C THR A 630 48.78 62.85 35.81
N GLY A 631 49.16 62.16 34.74
CA GLY A 631 50.16 61.12 34.79
C GLY A 631 49.73 59.83 34.15
N THR A 632 50.43 58.76 34.36
CA THR A 632 50.18 57.46 33.79
C THR A 632 49.06 56.72 34.53
N TYR A 633 48.09 56.20 33.78
CA TYR A 633 47.00 55.36 34.27
C TYR A 633 47.17 53.96 33.67
N GLN A 634 46.81 52.95 34.46
CA GLN A 634 46.80 51.55 33.99
C GLN A 634 45.39 50.97 34.09
N VAL A 635 44.95 50.31 33.03
CA VAL A 635 43.75 49.46 33.09
C VAL A 635 44.17 48.02 33.02
N ARG A 636 43.84 47.27 34.06
CA ARG A 636 43.94 45.82 34.11
C ARG A 636 42.55 45.24 33.86
N ALA A 637 42.41 44.35 32.85
CA ALA A 637 41.22 43.57 32.63
C ALA A 637 41.48 42.11 33.02
N GLN A 638 40.66 41.54 33.86
CA GLN A 638 40.66 40.12 34.19
C GLN A 638 39.38 39.49 33.64
N ALA A 639 39.55 38.62 32.65
CA ALA A 639 38.44 37.89 32.05
C ALA A 639 38.34 36.50 32.67
N SER A 640 37.08 36.00 32.79
CA SER A 640 36.83 34.63 33.20
C SER A 640 35.62 34.05 32.39
N ALA A 641 35.72 32.81 31.97
CA ALA A 641 34.65 32.05 31.32
C ALA A 641 34.94 30.54 31.49
N ASN A 642 33.87 29.75 31.74
CA ASN A 642 33.95 28.28 31.82
C ASN A 642 35.11 27.74 32.68
N GLY A 643 35.39 28.38 33.81
CA GLY A 643 36.44 27.95 34.76
C GLY A 643 37.87 28.37 34.40
N VAL A 644 38.10 28.96 33.24
CA VAL A 644 39.43 29.51 32.86
C VAL A 644 39.43 31.03 32.92
N SER A 645 40.62 31.61 33.18
CA SER A 645 40.80 33.05 33.31
C SER A 645 42.01 33.53 32.54
N GLY A 646 42.04 34.84 32.31
CA GLY A 646 43.18 35.51 31.69
C GLY A 646 43.23 36.98 32.09
N VAL A 647 44.38 37.61 31.92
CA VAL A 647 44.62 38.98 32.33
C VAL A 647 45.35 39.75 31.24
N GLY A 648 44.86 40.95 30.95
CA GLY A 648 45.53 41.91 30.08
C GLY A 648 45.71 43.27 30.77
N THR A 649 46.68 44.06 30.37
CA THR A 649 46.90 45.40 30.87
C THR A 649 47.17 46.39 29.72
N VAL A 650 46.80 47.63 29.89
CA VAL A 650 47.15 48.73 28.99
C VAL A 650 47.39 50.01 29.81
N ASN A 651 48.38 50.77 29.43
CA ASN A 651 48.64 52.07 30.00
C ASN A 651 48.29 53.18 29.01
N PHE A 652 47.86 54.31 29.57
CA PHE A 652 47.69 55.58 28.83
C PHE A 652 48.01 56.77 29.76
N THR A 653 48.22 57.90 29.16
CA THR A 653 48.58 59.12 29.92
C THR A 653 47.38 60.07 30.02
N VAL A 654 47.24 60.74 31.18
CA VAL A 654 46.25 61.81 31.40
C VAL A 654 46.97 63.12 31.59
N LYS A 655 46.60 64.11 30.77
CA LYS A 655 47.24 65.49 30.73
C LYS A 655 46.32 66.56 31.19
#